data_2626389861e4f0e7866718bcda0c2e9e
#
_entry.id   2626389861e4f0e7866718bcda0c2e9e
#
_cell.length_a   1.000
_cell.length_b   1.000
_cell.length_c   1.000
_cell.angle_alpha   90.00
_cell.angle_beta   90.00
_cell.angle_gamma   90.00
#
_symmetry.space_group_name_H-M   'P 1'
#
loop_
_entity.id
_entity.type
_entity.pdbx_description
1 polymer ?
#
loop_
_entity_poly.entity_id
_entity_poly.type
_entity_poly.pdbx_seq_one_letter_code
_entity_poly.pdbx_strand_id
1 'polypeptide(L)'
;MQGDLVRAESVAERAIQHYSTRDPRWAWKFRLLDAQILAWRGMYSEILKVVAAETPIAPNDSDLTLGREIWASIANIRLHRYKEAENTIALAVQSCGDSNRAVCGELFNVRGSLEVEQGNYGQGRPFFLKSLSIARTQRQPFQEAWALLNLTHVALLEEHFDEAIGYAKETYRVASSINAQRIMLSSQGNLGWASYKTGDSENALETFLEARQRARTLGSSVDEITWLTTSGYVYLDQANYRLAEDCYRKALDLARQTNHKEQISDAITSLAFAAVRAGELDSAGIYSDEAISLARADDNRVDELYPLFARGQIEIRRKNFEQGLKILTEVIADPKADLSLKWEAQHELANLYAEQKLTAQAQGAYRTALLTFESARSSLQHEYLRLPFLANASGLYDDYINLLVSEHKVADALNAADHARARTLSEGLGQLKKTEPVLPPALDAQRIARAAGAPVLYYWLGQKQSYLWAINPQKTTLYVLPAAPQIDALVKNYRKSLERPQEGIEAHYADGTRLYRMLVEPAVQVIGNSTRVFIIPDGSLNGLNFEALVVPDPKPHYWIEELTVTNASALRLLERSHQNSVPRHVRLLLVGNPVTATPEFVTPPQAATEMTKVGEHFVATDQQVFSGSAATPVAYLASKPEQFSYIHFVAHGTASRLSPLDSAIVLSRSSPQDDSFRLYARDIIQKPLRADLVTISACYGAGTRAYSGEGLVGLSWAFLRAGAHNVIGALWDVSDASTPQLMDQMYLEIGEGKRPEEALRLAKLTLLHSGNAFHNPFYWAPFQLYSGS
;
A
#
# COMPACT_ATOMS: atom_id res chain seq x y z
N MET A 1 -30.18 12.83 9.80
CA MET A 1 -29.65 13.69 8.74
C MET A 1 -29.21 12.81 7.57
N GLN A 2 -30.04 12.70 6.56
CA GLN A 2 -29.90 11.74 5.47
C GLN A 2 -29.27 12.37 4.21
N GLY A 3 -28.55 13.48 4.34
CA GLY A 3 -27.63 13.90 3.31
C GLY A 3 -27.93 15.18 2.52
N ASP A 4 -28.95 15.96 2.85
CA ASP A 4 -29.16 17.29 2.25
C ASP A 4 -29.03 18.36 3.34
N LEU A 5 -27.82 18.87 3.51
CA LEU A 5 -27.52 19.85 4.58
C LEU A 5 -28.22 21.20 4.36
N VAL A 6 -28.37 21.64 3.13
CA VAL A 6 -29.04 22.91 2.79
C VAL A 6 -30.51 22.85 3.12
N ARG A 7 -31.17 21.74 2.77
CA ARG A 7 -32.57 21.51 3.13
C ARG A 7 -32.74 21.33 4.63
N ALA A 8 -31.82 20.63 5.30
CA ALA A 8 -31.86 20.44 6.75
C ALA A 8 -31.79 21.78 7.51
N GLU A 9 -30.87 22.68 7.09
CA GLU A 9 -30.76 24.05 7.63
C GLU A 9 -32.08 24.84 7.49
N SER A 10 -32.65 24.89 6.28
CA SER A 10 -33.90 25.58 6.02
C SER A 10 -35.07 25.04 6.90
N VAL A 11 -35.06 23.75 7.19
CA VAL A 11 -36.05 23.14 8.12
C VAL A 11 -35.78 23.56 9.56
N ALA A 12 -34.52 23.56 10.00
CA ALA A 12 -34.12 23.97 11.34
C ALA A 12 -34.45 25.44 11.58
N GLU A 13 -34.15 26.37 10.66
CA GLU A 13 -34.46 27.77 10.74
C GLU A 13 -35.97 28.02 10.89
N ARG A 14 -36.81 27.38 10.07
CA ARG A 14 -38.27 27.48 10.19
C ARG A 14 -38.75 26.98 11.54
N ALA A 15 -38.16 25.89 12.05
CA ALA A 15 -38.54 25.39 13.37
C ALA A 15 -38.11 26.34 14.49
N ILE A 16 -36.91 26.95 14.39
CA ILE A 16 -36.46 27.97 15.35
C ILE A 16 -37.43 29.14 15.36
N GLN A 17 -37.83 29.69 14.21
CA GLN A 17 -38.78 30.78 14.11
C GLN A 17 -40.13 30.39 14.73
N HIS A 18 -40.63 29.18 14.44
CA HIS A 18 -41.93 28.72 14.94
C HIS A 18 -41.95 28.57 16.46
N TYR A 19 -40.85 28.10 17.08
CA TYR A 19 -40.80 27.82 18.52
C TYR A 19 -40.24 28.94 19.37
N SER A 20 -39.63 29.98 18.79
CA SER A 20 -38.94 31.06 19.51
C SER A 20 -39.81 31.75 20.57
N THR A 21 -41.09 31.93 20.28
CA THR A 21 -42.07 32.54 21.22
C THR A 21 -42.97 31.52 21.89
N ARG A 22 -43.12 30.31 21.37
CA ARG A 22 -44.05 29.29 21.85
C ARG A 22 -43.45 28.36 22.87
N ASP A 23 -42.22 27.90 22.63
CA ASP A 23 -41.49 26.98 23.50
C ASP A 23 -39.97 27.22 23.34
N PRO A 24 -39.38 28.06 24.23
CA PRO A 24 -37.94 28.35 24.19
C PRO A 24 -37.03 27.10 24.24
N ARG A 25 -37.46 26.05 24.92
CA ARG A 25 -36.70 24.81 25.03
C ARG A 25 -36.57 24.08 23.67
N TRP A 26 -37.68 24.02 22.91
CA TRP A 26 -37.63 23.45 21.55
C TRP A 26 -36.88 24.35 20.59
N ALA A 27 -37.02 25.69 20.72
CA ALA A 27 -36.23 26.62 19.93
C ALA A 27 -34.71 26.37 20.11
N TRP A 28 -34.24 26.15 21.35
CA TRP A 28 -32.86 25.84 21.63
C TRP A 28 -32.43 24.48 21.05
N LYS A 29 -33.24 23.44 21.14
CA LYS A 29 -32.92 22.13 20.49
C LYS A 29 -32.73 22.27 19.00
N PHE A 30 -33.54 23.08 18.32
CA PHE A 30 -33.36 23.33 16.89
C PHE A 30 -32.18 24.23 16.60
N ARG A 31 -31.81 25.19 17.47
CA ARG A 31 -30.56 25.95 17.33
C ARG A 31 -29.30 25.07 17.45
N LEU A 32 -29.30 24.14 18.40
CA LEU A 32 -28.17 23.21 18.52
C LEU A 32 -28.07 22.27 17.31
N LEU A 33 -29.21 21.85 16.77
CA LEU A 33 -29.24 21.08 15.53
C LEU A 33 -28.76 21.92 14.33
N ASP A 34 -29.15 23.18 14.24
CA ASP A 34 -28.73 24.11 13.21
C ASP A 34 -27.22 24.39 13.30
N ALA A 35 -26.68 24.62 14.50
CA ALA A 35 -25.25 24.73 14.75
C ALA A 35 -24.47 23.50 14.25
N GLN A 36 -25.02 22.30 14.44
CA GLN A 36 -24.42 21.06 13.90
C GLN A 36 -24.42 21.05 12.37
N ILE A 37 -25.51 21.46 11.73
CA ILE A 37 -25.63 21.53 10.27
C ILE A 37 -24.64 22.56 9.72
N LEU A 38 -24.56 23.74 10.32
CA LEU A 38 -23.62 24.81 9.96
C LEU A 38 -22.17 24.37 10.10
N ALA A 39 -21.85 23.62 11.17
CA ALA A 39 -20.50 23.04 11.34
C ALA A 39 -20.13 22.11 10.18
N TRP A 40 -21.04 21.28 9.71
CA TRP A 40 -20.80 20.38 8.59
C TRP A 40 -20.72 21.09 7.24
N ARG A 41 -21.27 22.30 7.15
CA ARG A 41 -21.12 23.21 6.01
C ARG A 41 -19.89 24.11 6.10
N GLY A 42 -19.13 24.07 7.21
CA GLY A 42 -17.97 24.93 7.45
C GLY A 42 -18.31 26.38 7.82
N MET A 43 -19.56 26.66 8.19
CA MET A 43 -20.07 28.02 8.47
C MET A 43 -19.91 28.39 9.94
N TYR A 44 -18.68 28.37 10.46
CA TYR A 44 -18.40 28.49 11.90
C TYR A 44 -18.76 29.89 12.47
N SER A 45 -18.60 30.94 11.69
CA SER A 45 -19.00 32.28 12.12
C SER A 45 -20.53 32.39 12.32
N GLU A 46 -21.32 31.67 11.54
CA GLU A 46 -22.77 31.64 11.68
C GLU A 46 -23.19 30.84 12.92
N ILE A 47 -22.45 29.79 13.28
CA ILE A 47 -22.69 29.06 14.54
C ILE A 47 -22.65 30.03 15.72
N LEU A 48 -21.65 30.91 15.79
CA LEU A 48 -21.53 31.90 16.88
C LEU A 48 -22.74 32.82 16.95
N LYS A 49 -23.35 33.20 15.80
CA LYS A 49 -24.57 34.00 15.75
C LYS A 49 -25.79 33.21 16.28
N VAL A 50 -25.91 31.95 15.87
CA VAL A 50 -27.01 31.08 16.27
C VAL A 50 -26.99 30.81 17.78
N VAL A 51 -25.81 30.55 18.36
CA VAL A 51 -25.65 30.26 19.80
C VAL A 51 -25.62 31.53 20.69
N ALA A 52 -25.39 32.70 20.11
CA ALA A 52 -25.47 33.99 20.84
C ALA A 52 -26.89 34.51 21.02
N ALA A 53 -27.93 33.79 20.61
CA ALA A 53 -29.30 34.20 20.68
C ALA A 53 -29.75 34.54 22.13
N GLU A 54 -30.45 35.66 22.31
CA GLU A 54 -30.92 36.17 23.60
C GLU A 54 -32.10 35.35 24.21
N THR A 55 -32.55 34.29 23.53
CA THR A 55 -33.63 33.44 24.05
C THR A 55 -33.18 32.79 25.36
N PRO A 56 -33.95 32.97 26.49
CA PRO A 56 -33.52 32.46 27.78
C PRO A 56 -33.55 30.93 27.82
N ILE A 57 -32.51 30.34 28.45
CA ILE A 57 -32.48 28.92 28.82
C ILE A 57 -32.91 28.83 30.28
N ALA A 58 -33.87 27.93 30.59
CA ALA A 58 -34.32 27.77 31.97
C ALA A 58 -33.15 27.20 32.82
N PRO A 59 -33.02 27.60 34.12
CA PRO A 59 -31.89 27.19 34.97
C PRO A 59 -31.78 25.67 35.16
N ASN A 60 -32.90 24.95 35.03
CA ASN A 60 -32.93 23.47 35.11
C ASN A 60 -32.60 22.75 33.80
N ASP A 61 -32.44 23.48 32.70
CA ASP A 61 -32.05 22.92 31.38
C ASP A 61 -30.52 23.00 31.18
N SER A 62 -29.76 22.48 32.15
CA SER A 62 -28.28 22.52 32.12
C SER A 62 -27.66 21.86 30.87
N ASP A 63 -28.32 20.85 30.29
CA ASP A 63 -27.83 20.21 29.06
C ASP A 63 -27.95 21.10 27.84
N LEU A 64 -28.95 21.98 27.75
CA LEU A 64 -29.05 22.97 26.69
C LEU A 64 -27.98 24.07 26.84
N THR A 65 -27.66 24.45 28.07
CA THR A 65 -26.57 25.42 28.35
C THR A 65 -25.22 24.83 27.92
N LEU A 66 -24.92 23.59 28.32
CA LEU A 66 -23.72 22.88 27.91
C LEU A 66 -23.65 22.68 26.37
N GLY A 67 -24.80 22.32 25.74
CA GLY A 67 -24.85 22.19 24.27
C GLY A 67 -24.53 23.51 23.56
N ARG A 68 -24.99 24.65 24.06
CA ARG A 68 -24.64 25.97 23.56
C ARG A 68 -23.15 26.25 23.68
N GLU A 69 -22.56 25.97 24.84
CA GLU A 69 -21.11 26.12 25.10
C GLU A 69 -20.25 25.19 24.22
N ILE A 70 -20.70 23.96 24.01
CA ILE A 70 -20.05 22.97 23.10
C ILE A 70 -19.98 23.55 21.68
N TRP A 71 -21.11 24.02 21.11
CA TRP A 71 -21.10 24.52 19.74
C TRP A 71 -20.38 25.87 19.61
N ALA A 72 -20.40 26.73 20.62
CA ALA A 72 -19.56 27.92 20.67
C ALA A 72 -18.07 27.57 20.68
N SER A 73 -17.70 26.55 21.45
CA SER A 73 -16.31 26.05 21.51
C SER A 73 -15.86 25.46 20.19
N ILE A 74 -16.68 24.61 19.55
CA ILE A 74 -16.38 24.05 18.22
C ILE A 74 -16.13 25.18 17.21
N ALA A 75 -16.99 26.17 17.16
CA ALA A 75 -16.85 27.31 16.27
C ALA A 75 -15.55 28.09 16.54
N ASN A 76 -15.25 28.38 17.81
CA ASN A 76 -14.02 29.07 18.18
C ASN A 76 -12.76 28.27 17.86
N ILE A 77 -12.75 26.94 18.09
CA ILE A 77 -11.64 26.05 17.70
C ILE A 77 -11.38 26.17 16.19
N ARG A 78 -12.40 26.01 15.37
CA ARG A 78 -12.30 26.07 13.91
C ARG A 78 -12.01 27.46 13.34
N LEU A 79 -12.21 28.50 14.12
CA LEU A 79 -11.80 29.88 13.80
C LEU A 79 -10.45 30.25 14.43
N HIS A 80 -9.72 29.28 14.99
CA HIS A 80 -8.42 29.42 15.67
C HIS A 80 -8.46 30.43 16.85
N ARG A 81 -9.62 30.57 17.51
CA ARG A 81 -9.81 31.35 18.72
C ARG A 81 -9.66 30.46 19.95
N TYR A 82 -8.44 29.89 20.11
CA TYR A 82 -8.20 28.83 21.09
C TYR A 82 -8.40 29.29 22.54
N LYS A 83 -8.02 30.51 22.87
CA LYS A 83 -8.22 31.06 24.24
C LYS A 83 -9.70 31.16 24.63
N GLU A 84 -10.53 31.61 23.72
CA GLU A 84 -11.99 31.69 23.92
C GLU A 84 -12.58 30.30 24.06
N ALA A 85 -12.17 29.36 23.22
CA ALA A 85 -12.59 27.95 23.32
C ALA A 85 -12.18 27.34 24.66
N GLU A 86 -10.90 27.52 25.07
CA GLU A 86 -10.39 26.96 26.32
C GLU A 86 -11.13 27.45 27.56
N ASN A 87 -11.39 28.76 27.63
CA ASN A 87 -12.15 29.36 28.74
C ASN A 87 -13.57 28.78 28.82
N THR A 88 -14.26 28.65 27.70
CA THR A 88 -15.61 28.09 27.64
C THR A 88 -15.65 26.63 28.04
N ILE A 89 -14.70 25.81 27.50
CA ILE A 89 -14.59 24.38 27.79
C ILE A 89 -14.24 24.14 29.27
N ALA A 90 -13.32 24.92 29.85
CA ALA A 90 -12.90 24.76 31.24
C ALA A 90 -14.10 24.93 32.22
N LEU A 91 -14.94 25.93 31.99
CA LEU A 91 -16.16 26.15 32.79
C LEU A 91 -17.17 25.00 32.58
N ALA A 92 -17.37 24.58 31.36
CA ALA A 92 -18.26 23.49 31.02
C ALA A 92 -17.84 22.15 31.63
N VAL A 93 -16.54 21.85 31.62
CA VAL A 93 -15.96 20.63 32.25
C VAL A 93 -16.18 20.61 33.76
N GLN A 94 -16.03 21.75 34.42
CA GLN A 94 -16.34 21.86 35.87
C GLN A 94 -17.81 21.54 36.13
N SER A 95 -18.74 21.98 35.28
CA SER A 95 -20.16 21.67 35.38
C SER A 95 -20.50 20.19 35.15
N CYS A 96 -19.70 19.49 34.39
CA CYS A 96 -19.85 18.04 34.17
C CYS A 96 -19.29 17.20 35.34
N GLY A 97 -18.18 17.56 35.94
CA GLY A 97 -17.49 16.76 36.93
C GLY A 97 -17.26 15.32 36.47
N ASP A 98 -17.63 14.34 37.31
CA ASP A 98 -17.58 12.91 37.00
C ASP A 98 -18.89 12.35 36.41
N SER A 99 -19.78 13.22 35.95
CA SER A 99 -21.06 12.83 35.41
C SER A 99 -20.92 12.09 34.06
N ASN A 100 -21.62 10.96 33.95
CA ASN A 100 -21.73 10.19 32.72
C ASN A 100 -22.88 10.63 31.82
N ARG A 101 -23.37 11.89 31.92
CA ARG A 101 -24.40 12.42 31.01
C ARG A 101 -23.92 12.45 29.57
N ALA A 102 -24.79 12.22 28.60
CA ALA A 102 -24.47 12.21 27.18
C ALA A 102 -23.79 13.50 26.71
N VAL A 103 -24.31 14.66 27.14
CA VAL A 103 -23.74 15.99 26.81
C VAL A 103 -22.31 16.17 27.32
N CYS A 104 -21.93 15.52 28.43
CA CYS A 104 -20.58 15.53 28.94
C CYS A 104 -19.64 14.71 28.04
N GLY A 105 -20.15 13.64 27.40
CA GLY A 105 -19.41 12.91 26.36
C GLY A 105 -19.07 13.80 25.16
N GLU A 106 -20.03 14.61 24.69
CA GLU A 106 -19.79 15.58 23.62
C GLU A 106 -18.73 16.63 24.03
N LEU A 107 -18.80 17.13 25.25
CA LEU A 107 -17.85 18.10 25.77
C LEU A 107 -16.42 17.55 25.82
N PHE A 108 -16.22 16.28 26.26
CA PHE A 108 -14.91 15.64 26.23
C PHE A 108 -14.41 15.47 24.79
N ASN A 109 -15.30 15.18 23.85
CA ASN A 109 -14.93 15.11 22.44
C ASN A 109 -14.40 16.45 21.92
N VAL A 110 -15.06 17.56 22.29
CA VAL A 110 -14.62 18.91 21.92
C VAL A 110 -13.33 19.31 22.64
N ARG A 111 -13.15 18.92 23.91
CA ARG A 111 -11.89 19.15 24.63
C ARG A 111 -10.74 18.43 23.94
N GLY A 112 -10.93 17.19 23.53
CA GLY A 112 -9.96 16.44 22.76
C GLY A 112 -9.62 17.11 21.42
N SER A 113 -10.64 17.65 20.73
CA SER A 113 -10.44 18.37 19.47
C SER A 113 -9.60 19.63 19.66
N LEU A 114 -9.78 20.39 20.75
CA LEU A 114 -8.95 21.56 21.06
C LEU A 114 -7.46 21.19 21.19
N GLU A 115 -7.15 20.10 21.92
CA GLU A 115 -5.77 19.64 22.08
C GLU A 115 -5.15 19.23 20.74
N VAL A 116 -5.93 18.55 19.91
CA VAL A 116 -5.48 18.10 18.57
C VAL A 116 -5.15 19.27 17.66
N GLU A 117 -6.03 20.30 17.61
CA GLU A 117 -5.82 21.49 16.80
C GLU A 117 -4.60 22.32 17.25
N GLN A 118 -4.20 22.18 18.52
CA GLN A 118 -2.96 22.76 19.05
C GLN A 118 -1.74 21.86 18.87
N GLY A 119 -1.88 20.72 18.18
CA GLY A 119 -0.82 19.74 17.94
C GLY A 119 -0.46 18.86 19.15
N ASN A 120 -1.31 18.84 20.19
CA ASN A 120 -1.10 18.07 21.42
C ASN A 120 -1.83 16.72 21.33
N TYR A 121 -1.52 15.89 20.31
CA TYR A 121 -2.27 14.67 19.96
C TYR A 121 -2.40 13.69 21.12
N GLY A 122 -1.30 13.40 21.83
CA GLY A 122 -1.28 12.49 22.97
C GLY A 122 -2.13 13.00 24.15
N GLN A 123 -2.36 14.32 24.29
CA GLN A 123 -3.24 14.88 25.32
C GLN A 123 -4.70 14.87 24.87
N GLY A 124 -4.98 14.93 23.57
CA GLY A 124 -6.34 14.84 23.03
C GLY A 124 -6.95 13.44 23.14
N ARG A 125 -6.15 12.40 22.91
CA ARG A 125 -6.59 11.00 22.89
C ARG A 125 -7.38 10.54 24.13
N PRO A 126 -6.93 10.79 25.38
CA PRO A 126 -7.67 10.42 26.60
C PRO A 126 -9.08 11.00 26.66
N PHE A 127 -9.29 12.23 26.15
CA PHE A 127 -10.60 12.84 26.12
C PHE A 127 -11.54 12.15 25.15
N PHE A 128 -11.07 11.77 23.97
CA PHE A 128 -11.86 10.98 23.02
C PHE A 128 -12.21 9.59 23.56
N LEU A 129 -11.28 8.92 24.24
CA LEU A 129 -11.55 7.63 24.90
C LEU A 129 -12.61 7.77 26.01
N LYS A 130 -12.58 8.87 26.79
CA LYS A 130 -13.60 9.16 27.79
C LYS A 130 -14.96 9.44 27.15
N SER A 131 -14.97 10.22 26.06
CA SER A 131 -16.18 10.46 25.25
C SER A 131 -16.77 9.15 24.72
N LEU A 132 -15.95 8.26 24.15
CA LEU A 132 -16.35 6.95 23.65
C LEU A 132 -16.95 6.07 24.73
N SER A 133 -16.35 6.04 25.91
CA SER A 133 -16.83 5.27 27.06
C SER A 133 -18.21 5.74 27.50
N ILE A 134 -18.43 7.07 27.60
CA ILE A 134 -19.73 7.66 27.96
C ILE A 134 -20.75 7.33 26.87
N ALA A 135 -20.43 7.52 25.60
CA ALA A 135 -21.34 7.26 24.48
C ALA A 135 -21.82 5.81 24.46
N ARG A 136 -20.93 4.84 24.71
CA ARG A 136 -21.28 3.41 24.81
C ARG A 136 -22.18 3.12 26.01
N THR A 137 -21.83 3.67 27.19
CA THR A 137 -22.62 3.50 28.41
C THR A 137 -24.02 4.07 28.27
N GLN A 138 -24.16 5.23 27.64
CA GLN A 138 -25.40 5.93 27.39
C GLN A 138 -26.15 5.47 26.13
N ARG A 139 -25.61 4.49 25.39
CA ARG A 139 -26.15 3.97 24.11
C ARG A 139 -26.45 5.09 23.11
N GLN A 140 -25.45 5.98 22.90
CA GLN A 140 -25.52 7.10 21.98
C GLN A 140 -24.68 6.81 20.71
N PRO A 141 -25.22 6.06 19.72
CA PRO A 141 -24.41 5.57 18.59
C PRO A 141 -23.86 6.69 17.70
N PHE A 142 -24.51 7.85 17.64
CA PHE A 142 -23.98 8.99 16.89
C PHE A 142 -22.72 9.55 17.57
N GLN A 143 -22.74 9.73 18.88
CA GLN A 143 -21.58 10.20 19.65
C GLN A 143 -20.47 9.16 19.69
N GLU A 144 -20.83 7.86 19.76
CA GLU A 144 -19.87 6.77 19.64
C GLU A 144 -19.12 6.85 18.30
N ALA A 145 -19.86 6.97 17.18
CA ALA A 145 -19.26 7.09 15.86
C ALA A 145 -18.39 8.36 15.73
N TRP A 146 -18.82 9.48 16.34
CA TRP A 146 -18.04 10.72 16.33
C TRP A 146 -16.74 10.61 17.13
N ALA A 147 -16.78 10.04 18.32
CA ALA A 147 -15.59 9.80 19.14
C ALA A 147 -14.59 8.84 18.45
N LEU A 148 -15.09 7.78 17.83
CA LEU A 148 -14.29 6.84 17.03
C LEU A 148 -13.66 7.52 15.80
N LEU A 149 -14.39 8.41 15.12
CA LEU A 149 -13.87 9.19 14.00
C LEU A 149 -12.70 10.08 14.42
N ASN A 150 -12.82 10.75 15.57
CA ASN A 150 -11.75 11.59 16.10
C ASN A 150 -10.55 10.75 16.58
N LEU A 151 -10.78 9.57 17.18
CA LEU A 151 -9.71 8.61 17.48
C LEU A 151 -9.00 8.13 16.22
N THR A 152 -9.75 7.91 15.12
CA THR A 152 -9.17 7.61 13.81
C THR A 152 -8.25 8.74 13.36
N HIS A 153 -8.71 9.98 13.46
CA HIS A 153 -7.95 11.16 13.04
C HIS A 153 -6.65 11.31 13.85
N VAL A 154 -6.73 11.21 15.19
CA VAL A 154 -5.54 11.25 16.05
C VAL A 154 -4.55 10.15 15.70
N ALA A 155 -5.04 8.92 15.51
CA ALA A 155 -4.16 7.81 15.15
C ALA A 155 -3.47 8.02 13.79
N LEU A 156 -4.13 8.68 12.83
CA LEU A 156 -3.53 9.07 11.54
C LEU A 156 -2.43 10.13 11.72
N LEU A 157 -2.68 11.14 12.57
CA LEU A 157 -1.71 12.21 12.87
C LEU A 157 -0.49 11.69 13.65
N GLU A 158 -0.68 10.70 14.51
CA GLU A 158 0.40 10.00 15.22
C GLU A 158 1.08 8.91 14.37
N GLU A 159 0.68 8.74 13.11
CA GLU A 159 1.15 7.69 12.20
C GLU A 159 0.94 6.25 12.71
N HIS A 160 -0.05 6.04 13.59
CA HIS A 160 -0.47 4.73 14.08
C HIS A 160 -1.53 4.11 13.15
N PHE A 161 -1.13 3.77 11.92
CA PHE A 161 -2.05 3.41 10.83
C PHE A 161 -2.86 2.15 11.12
N ASP A 162 -2.32 1.16 11.83
CA ASP A 162 -3.06 -0.04 12.23
C ASP A 162 -4.25 0.31 13.13
N GLU A 163 -4.01 1.17 14.11
CA GLU A 163 -5.02 1.63 15.05
C GLU A 163 -6.06 2.51 14.34
N ALA A 164 -5.60 3.41 13.46
CA ALA A 164 -6.46 4.25 12.64
C ALA A 164 -7.44 3.41 11.80
N ILE A 165 -6.95 2.36 11.14
CA ILE A 165 -7.80 1.44 10.36
C ILE A 165 -8.80 0.70 11.25
N GLY A 166 -8.38 0.28 12.44
CA GLY A 166 -9.27 -0.35 13.42
C GLY A 166 -10.43 0.57 13.81
N TYR A 167 -10.12 1.79 14.22
CA TYR A 167 -11.12 2.79 14.57
C TYR A 167 -11.99 3.19 13.37
N ALA A 168 -11.43 3.35 12.18
CA ALA A 168 -12.19 3.70 10.99
C ALA A 168 -13.23 2.63 10.63
N LYS A 169 -12.85 1.35 10.63
CA LYS A 169 -13.78 0.25 10.39
C LYS A 169 -14.91 0.21 11.41
N GLU A 170 -14.59 0.42 12.69
CA GLU A 170 -15.59 0.49 13.74
C GLU A 170 -16.50 1.72 13.60
N THR A 171 -15.93 2.90 13.26
CA THR A 171 -16.68 4.11 12.93
C THR A 171 -17.67 3.83 11.80
N TYR A 172 -17.24 3.21 10.72
CA TYR A 172 -18.11 2.90 9.58
C TYR A 172 -19.26 1.96 9.98
N ARG A 173 -18.94 0.92 10.76
CA ARG A 173 -19.93 -0.04 11.25
C ARG A 173 -21.02 0.63 12.10
N VAL A 174 -20.61 1.46 13.08
CA VAL A 174 -21.55 2.18 13.95
C VAL A 174 -22.34 3.21 13.16
N ALA A 175 -21.70 4.02 12.33
CA ALA A 175 -22.33 5.03 11.48
C ALA A 175 -23.34 4.42 10.50
N SER A 176 -23.05 3.24 9.93
CA SER A 176 -23.95 2.51 9.04
C SER A 176 -25.23 2.08 9.75
N SER A 177 -25.14 1.63 11.01
CA SER A 177 -26.31 1.18 11.79
C SER A 177 -27.35 2.29 12.03
N ILE A 178 -26.92 3.56 11.96
CA ILE A 178 -27.77 4.75 12.14
C ILE A 178 -27.91 5.60 10.87
N ASN A 179 -27.42 5.10 9.75
CA ASN A 179 -27.40 5.80 8.45
C ASN A 179 -26.78 7.20 8.52
N ALA A 180 -25.70 7.37 9.30
CA ALA A 180 -24.97 8.63 9.43
C ALA A 180 -24.01 8.83 8.25
N GLN A 181 -24.56 9.22 7.09
CA GLN A 181 -23.88 9.24 5.79
C GLN A 181 -22.54 10.00 5.80
N ARG A 182 -22.49 11.18 6.47
CA ARG A 182 -21.25 11.97 6.53
C ARG A 182 -20.16 11.28 7.34
N ILE A 183 -20.49 10.66 8.48
CA ILE A 183 -19.51 9.94 9.30
C ILE A 183 -18.99 8.71 8.54
N MET A 184 -19.87 8.00 7.82
CA MET A 184 -19.47 6.89 6.94
C MET A 184 -18.49 7.38 5.88
N LEU A 185 -18.77 8.51 5.24
CA LEU A 185 -17.93 9.12 4.23
C LEU A 185 -16.55 9.49 4.78
N SER A 186 -16.51 10.20 5.91
CA SER A 186 -15.25 10.60 6.54
C SER A 186 -14.41 9.37 6.96
N SER A 187 -15.07 8.33 7.45
CA SER A 187 -14.41 7.06 7.80
C SER A 187 -13.79 6.38 6.58
N GLN A 188 -14.50 6.33 5.44
CA GLN A 188 -13.95 5.78 4.19
C GLN A 188 -12.75 6.59 3.70
N GLY A 189 -12.86 7.92 3.72
CA GLY A 189 -11.74 8.77 3.33
C GLY A 189 -10.52 8.65 4.24
N ASN A 190 -10.72 8.47 5.55
CA ASN A 190 -9.62 8.18 6.49
C ASN A 190 -8.94 6.84 6.20
N LEU A 191 -9.68 5.82 5.74
CA LEU A 191 -9.10 4.58 5.23
C LEU A 191 -8.27 4.83 3.97
N GLY A 192 -8.77 5.66 3.05
CA GLY A 192 -8.00 6.11 1.88
C GLY A 192 -6.71 6.83 2.27
N TRP A 193 -6.76 7.70 3.29
CA TRP A 193 -5.58 8.39 3.80
C TRP A 193 -4.56 7.44 4.41
N ALA A 194 -5.00 6.45 5.21
CA ALA A 194 -4.12 5.40 5.72
C ALA A 194 -3.47 4.61 4.57
N SER A 195 -4.22 4.28 3.51
CA SER A 195 -3.69 3.63 2.31
C SER A 195 -2.64 4.48 1.62
N TYR A 196 -2.88 5.79 1.45
CA TYR A 196 -1.92 6.73 0.87
C TYR A 196 -0.63 6.79 1.68
N LYS A 197 -0.73 7.03 2.99
CA LYS A 197 0.42 7.13 3.89
C LYS A 197 1.23 5.84 4.00
N THR A 198 0.60 4.71 3.76
CA THR A 198 1.28 3.41 3.69
C THR A 198 1.78 3.05 2.29
N GLY A 199 1.63 3.94 1.29
CA GLY A 199 2.18 3.78 -0.07
C GLY A 199 1.22 3.13 -1.07
N ASP A 200 -0.03 2.84 -0.70
CA ASP A 200 -1.06 2.31 -1.59
C ASP A 200 -1.82 3.42 -2.31
N SER A 201 -1.14 4.16 -3.16
CA SER A 201 -1.66 5.35 -3.85
C SER A 201 -2.81 5.03 -4.82
N GLU A 202 -2.88 3.83 -5.42
CA GLU A 202 -3.98 3.43 -6.32
C GLU A 202 -5.29 3.34 -5.56
N ASN A 203 -5.31 2.58 -4.46
CA ASN A 203 -6.49 2.39 -3.62
C ASN A 203 -6.91 3.71 -2.95
N ALA A 204 -5.93 4.51 -2.52
CA ALA A 204 -6.16 5.83 -1.94
C ALA A 204 -6.89 6.76 -2.93
N LEU A 205 -6.41 6.87 -4.18
CA LEU A 205 -7.01 7.75 -5.18
C LEU A 205 -8.46 7.37 -5.51
N GLU A 206 -8.74 6.08 -5.71
CA GLU A 206 -10.09 5.60 -5.94
C GLU A 206 -11.02 5.99 -4.80
N THR A 207 -10.58 5.73 -3.56
CA THR A 207 -11.34 6.06 -2.35
C THR A 207 -11.60 7.58 -2.23
N PHE A 208 -10.59 8.41 -2.50
CA PHE A 208 -10.72 9.87 -2.43
C PHE A 208 -11.68 10.43 -3.48
N LEU A 209 -11.63 9.91 -4.72
CA LEU A 209 -12.53 10.35 -5.79
C LEU A 209 -13.99 9.98 -5.49
N GLU A 210 -14.24 8.79 -4.97
CA GLU A 210 -15.58 8.40 -4.50
C GLU A 210 -16.05 9.26 -3.34
N ALA A 211 -15.18 9.46 -2.34
CA ALA A 211 -15.48 10.28 -1.17
C ALA A 211 -15.81 11.73 -1.57
N ARG A 212 -15.05 12.31 -2.48
CA ARG A 212 -15.32 13.64 -3.03
C ARG A 212 -16.68 13.72 -3.72
N GLN A 213 -17.02 12.74 -4.57
CA GLN A 213 -18.32 12.74 -5.25
C GLN A 213 -19.48 12.67 -4.26
N ARG A 214 -19.35 11.87 -3.22
CA ARG A 214 -20.35 11.79 -2.14
C ARG A 214 -20.43 13.08 -1.33
N ALA A 215 -19.28 13.70 -0.99
CA ALA A 215 -19.23 14.98 -0.27
C ALA A 215 -20.03 16.07 -1.01
N ARG A 216 -19.85 16.16 -2.33
CA ARG A 216 -20.63 17.08 -3.18
C ARG A 216 -22.11 16.80 -3.13
N THR A 217 -22.52 15.54 -3.22
CA THR A 217 -23.94 15.14 -3.15
C THR A 217 -24.56 15.49 -1.79
N LEU A 218 -23.78 15.40 -0.71
CA LEU A 218 -24.21 15.74 0.63
C LEU A 218 -24.16 17.25 0.93
N GLY A 219 -23.55 18.06 0.08
CA GLY A 219 -23.32 19.48 0.31
C GLY A 219 -22.29 19.78 1.41
N SER A 220 -21.39 18.84 1.69
CA SER A 220 -20.30 19.00 2.67
C SER A 220 -19.06 19.61 2.01
N SER A 221 -18.94 20.93 2.06
CA SER A 221 -17.77 21.65 1.49
C SER A 221 -16.47 21.27 2.19
N VAL A 222 -16.50 21.08 3.52
CA VAL A 222 -15.30 20.69 4.29
C VAL A 222 -14.76 19.35 3.80
N ASP A 223 -15.61 18.33 3.67
CA ASP A 223 -15.17 17.02 3.17
C ASP A 223 -14.75 17.10 1.68
N GLU A 224 -15.43 17.91 0.84
CA GLU A 224 -15.02 18.08 -0.56
C GLU A 224 -13.62 18.69 -0.69
N ILE A 225 -13.28 19.70 0.12
CA ILE A 225 -11.95 20.31 0.15
C ILE A 225 -10.91 19.27 0.53
N THR A 226 -11.15 18.52 1.62
CA THR A 226 -10.24 17.48 2.09
C THR A 226 -9.93 16.47 0.98
N TRP A 227 -10.95 15.94 0.29
CA TRP A 227 -10.76 14.92 -0.75
C TRP A 227 -10.21 15.47 -2.06
N LEU A 228 -10.36 16.78 -2.32
CA LEU A 228 -9.63 17.46 -3.38
C LEU A 228 -8.13 17.51 -3.07
N THR A 229 -7.77 17.97 -1.88
CA THR A 229 -6.37 18.12 -1.46
C THR A 229 -5.67 16.76 -1.42
N THR A 230 -6.28 15.74 -0.83
CA THR A 230 -5.69 14.39 -0.75
C THR A 230 -5.56 13.71 -2.13
N SER A 231 -6.52 13.92 -3.04
CA SER A 231 -6.37 13.47 -4.44
C SER A 231 -5.19 14.16 -5.13
N GLY A 232 -4.99 15.44 -4.83
CA GLY A 232 -3.87 16.22 -5.33
C GLY A 232 -2.51 15.65 -4.91
N TYR A 233 -2.37 15.15 -3.68
CA TYR A 233 -1.13 14.48 -3.24
C TYR A 233 -0.80 13.26 -4.10
N VAL A 234 -1.79 12.41 -4.38
CA VAL A 234 -1.57 11.24 -5.22
C VAL A 234 -1.17 11.64 -6.64
N TYR A 235 -1.79 12.66 -7.22
CA TYR A 235 -1.39 13.16 -8.54
C TYR A 235 0.01 13.77 -8.54
N LEU A 236 0.41 14.43 -7.44
CA LEU A 236 1.75 14.99 -7.27
C LEU A 236 2.82 13.89 -7.26
N ASP A 237 2.58 12.80 -6.53
CA ASP A 237 3.48 11.64 -6.47
C ASP A 237 3.59 10.92 -7.81
N GLN A 238 2.51 10.94 -8.61
CA GLN A 238 2.50 10.42 -9.98
C GLN A 238 3.14 11.38 -11.00
N ALA A 239 3.76 12.48 -10.54
CA ALA A 239 4.31 13.57 -11.37
C ALA A 239 3.28 14.21 -12.32
N ASN A 240 2.00 14.09 -12.02
CA ASN A 240 0.92 14.75 -12.76
C ASN A 240 0.64 16.14 -12.16
N TYR A 241 1.60 17.03 -12.29
CA TYR A 241 1.60 18.34 -11.64
C TYR A 241 0.38 19.18 -11.99
N ARG A 242 -0.10 19.09 -13.24
CA ARG A 242 -1.28 19.84 -13.70
C ARG A 242 -2.56 19.42 -12.97
N LEU A 243 -2.79 18.11 -12.79
CA LEU A 243 -3.97 17.63 -12.05
C LEU A 243 -3.84 17.92 -10.56
N ALA A 244 -2.63 17.81 -9.99
CA ALA A 244 -2.39 18.18 -8.60
C ALA A 244 -2.71 19.65 -8.35
N GLU A 245 -2.17 20.55 -9.17
CA GLU A 245 -2.43 21.99 -9.08
C GLU A 245 -3.92 22.33 -9.23
N ASP A 246 -4.63 21.72 -10.20
CA ASP A 246 -6.08 21.92 -10.39
C ASP A 246 -6.88 21.50 -9.15
N CYS A 247 -6.51 20.38 -8.52
CA CYS A 247 -7.12 19.95 -7.27
C CYS A 247 -6.89 20.97 -6.14
N TYR A 248 -5.66 21.41 -5.95
CA TYR A 248 -5.30 22.35 -4.88
C TYR A 248 -5.91 23.73 -5.06
N ARG A 249 -5.96 24.24 -6.29
CA ARG A 249 -6.64 25.53 -6.58
C ARG A 249 -8.13 25.46 -6.28
N LYS A 250 -8.80 24.39 -6.70
CA LYS A 250 -10.23 24.17 -6.39
C LYS A 250 -10.47 24.04 -4.89
N ALA A 251 -9.57 23.34 -4.18
CA ALA A 251 -9.62 23.23 -2.72
C ALA A 251 -9.47 24.60 -2.07
N LEU A 252 -8.50 25.41 -2.49
CA LEU A 252 -8.24 26.75 -1.98
C LEU A 252 -9.42 27.69 -2.23
N ASP A 253 -9.98 27.70 -3.44
CA ASP A 253 -11.13 28.54 -3.77
C ASP A 253 -12.34 28.21 -2.90
N LEU A 254 -12.62 26.92 -2.71
CA LEU A 254 -13.72 26.48 -1.86
C LEU A 254 -13.45 26.76 -0.36
N ALA A 255 -12.21 26.58 0.11
CA ALA A 255 -11.80 26.89 1.47
C ALA A 255 -11.92 28.40 1.78
N ARG A 256 -11.55 29.28 0.83
CA ARG A 256 -11.72 30.73 0.95
C ARG A 256 -13.20 31.12 0.98
N GLN A 257 -14.05 30.52 0.14
CA GLN A 257 -15.50 30.76 0.15
C GLN A 257 -16.16 30.39 1.49
N THR A 258 -15.68 29.34 2.15
CA THR A 258 -16.19 28.87 3.43
C THR A 258 -15.44 29.46 4.64
N ASN A 259 -14.41 30.28 4.40
CA ASN A 259 -13.53 30.88 5.42
C ASN A 259 -12.93 29.82 6.38
N HIS A 260 -12.49 28.66 5.82
CA HIS A 260 -11.92 27.56 6.58
C HIS A 260 -10.39 27.70 6.62
N LYS A 261 -9.86 28.34 7.70
CA LYS A 261 -8.44 28.74 7.80
C LYS A 261 -7.46 27.58 7.65
N GLU A 262 -7.66 26.48 8.37
CA GLU A 262 -6.83 25.29 8.30
C GLU A 262 -6.70 24.78 6.84
N GLN A 263 -7.82 24.60 6.15
CA GLN A 263 -7.82 24.12 4.76
C GLN A 263 -7.28 25.15 3.75
N ILE A 264 -7.35 26.44 4.06
CA ILE A 264 -6.64 27.46 3.29
C ILE A 264 -5.13 27.24 3.41
N SER A 265 -4.61 27.07 4.63
CA SER A 265 -3.19 26.81 4.90
C SER A 265 -2.71 25.53 4.20
N ASP A 266 -3.48 24.45 4.32
CA ASP A 266 -3.17 23.15 3.69
C ASP A 266 -3.12 23.23 2.17
N ALA A 267 -4.10 23.89 1.56
CA ALA A 267 -4.16 24.04 0.10
C ALA A 267 -3.01 24.92 -0.42
N ILE A 268 -2.64 26.00 0.29
CA ILE A 268 -1.51 26.86 -0.07
C ILE A 268 -0.18 26.09 0.09
N THR A 269 0.00 25.35 1.17
CA THR A 269 1.16 24.49 1.39
C THR A 269 1.29 23.44 0.28
N SER A 270 0.16 22.82 -0.11
CA SER A 270 0.12 21.85 -1.21
C SER A 270 0.50 22.47 -2.56
N LEU A 271 0.04 23.71 -2.82
CA LEU A 271 0.46 24.48 -4.00
C LEU A 271 1.96 24.80 -3.98
N ALA A 272 2.55 25.08 -2.80
CA ALA A 272 3.99 25.28 -2.68
C ALA A 272 4.76 24.02 -3.09
N PHE A 273 4.36 22.83 -2.61
CA PHE A 273 4.98 21.58 -3.02
C PHE A 273 4.81 21.28 -4.51
N ALA A 274 3.62 21.49 -5.06
CA ALA A 274 3.37 21.29 -6.49
C ALA A 274 4.28 22.19 -7.34
N ALA A 275 4.40 23.47 -6.98
CA ALA A 275 5.26 24.43 -7.65
C ALA A 275 6.75 24.06 -7.51
N VAL A 276 7.20 23.57 -6.33
CA VAL A 276 8.57 23.05 -6.12
C VAL A 276 8.85 21.89 -7.08
N ARG A 277 7.92 20.93 -7.20
CA ARG A 277 8.06 19.75 -8.06
C ARG A 277 8.00 20.11 -9.55
N ALA A 278 7.20 21.12 -9.90
CA ALA A 278 7.14 21.67 -11.28
C ALA A 278 8.35 22.53 -11.65
N GLY A 279 9.19 22.93 -10.70
CA GLY A 279 10.33 23.83 -10.92
C GLY A 279 9.96 25.31 -10.92
N GLU A 280 8.75 25.68 -10.52
CA GLU A 280 8.21 27.05 -10.49
C GLU A 280 8.59 27.74 -9.17
N LEU A 281 9.90 27.97 -8.94
CA LEU A 281 10.45 28.36 -7.65
C LEU A 281 9.95 29.70 -7.12
N ASP A 282 9.54 30.63 -7.98
CA ASP A 282 9.00 31.92 -7.55
C ASP A 282 7.59 31.78 -7.00
N SER A 283 6.72 31.04 -7.70
CA SER A 283 5.38 30.71 -7.22
C SER A 283 5.46 29.90 -5.92
N ALA A 284 6.35 28.93 -5.86
CA ALA A 284 6.59 28.11 -4.67
C ALA A 284 6.99 28.97 -3.45
N GLY A 285 7.87 29.96 -3.66
CA GLY A 285 8.28 30.89 -2.61
C GLY A 285 7.12 31.71 -2.06
N ILE A 286 6.28 32.24 -2.95
CA ILE A 286 5.10 33.04 -2.56
C ILE A 286 4.14 32.17 -1.72
N TYR A 287 3.80 30.96 -2.19
CA TYR A 287 2.92 30.06 -1.44
C TYR A 287 3.51 29.62 -0.09
N SER A 288 4.80 29.28 -0.07
CA SER A 288 5.47 28.90 1.18
C SER A 288 5.48 30.04 2.20
N ASP A 289 5.80 31.28 1.79
CA ASP A 289 5.83 32.45 2.67
C ASP A 289 4.41 32.79 3.19
N GLU A 290 3.36 32.67 2.34
CA GLU A 290 1.96 32.86 2.74
C GLU A 290 1.56 31.81 3.79
N ALA A 291 1.85 30.53 3.57
CA ALA A 291 1.52 29.46 4.52
C ALA A 291 2.24 29.60 5.85
N ILE A 292 3.55 29.93 5.85
CA ILE A 292 4.34 30.19 7.07
C ILE A 292 3.74 31.38 7.84
N SER A 293 3.36 32.43 7.14
CA SER A 293 2.77 33.63 7.75
C SER A 293 1.43 33.31 8.43
N LEU A 294 0.58 32.50 7.79
CA LEU A 294 -0.70 32.05 8.36
C LEU A 294 -0.48 31.20 9.63
N ALA A 295 0.41 30.20 9.56
CA ALA A 295 0.70 29.33 10.69
C ALA A 295 1.25 30.12 11.90
N ARG A 296 2.14 31.07 11.66
CA ARG A 296 2.68 31.96 12.72
C ARG A 296 1.63 32.90 13.31
N ALA A 297 0.72 33.42 12.48
CA ALA A 297 -0.37 34.27 12.96
C ALA A 297 -1.32 33.51 13.91
N ASP A 298 -1.48 32.23 13.70
CA ASP A 298 -2.31 31.36 14.51
C ASP A 298 -1.52 30.63 15.64
N ASP A 299 -0.21 30.93 15.83
CA ASP A 299 0.71 30.31 16.81
C ASP A 299 0.72 28.78 16.69
N ASN A 300 0.60 28.27 15.47
CA ASN A 300 0.55 26.83 15.20
C ASN A 300 1.86 26.32 14.58
N ARG A 301 2.73 25.78 15.45
CA ARG A 301 4.05 25.26 15.02
C ARG A 301 3.91 24.04 14.11
N VAL A 302 2.91 23.21 14.29
CA VAL A 302 2.71 22.00 13.46
C VAL A 302 2.43 22.41 12.01
N ASP A 303 1.52 23.35 11.80
CA ASP A 303 1.17 23.86 10.47
C ASP A 303 2.31 24.65 9.80
N GLU A 304 3.28 25.13 10.59
CA GLU A 304 4.46 25.82 10.05
C GLU A 304 5.49 24.86 9.46
N LEU A 305 5.58 23.59 9.94
CA LEU A 305 6.67 22.68 9.63
C LEU A 305 6.72 22.24 8.16
N TYR A 306 5.59 21.90 7.54
CA TYR A 306 5.54 21.51 6.12
C TYR A 306 5.85 22.67 5.17
N PRO A 307 5.29 23.90 5.34
CA PRO A 307 5.72 25.06 4.59
C PRO A 307 7.21 25.38 4.76
N LEU A 308 7.76 25.24 5.97
CA LEU A 308 9.21 25.42 6.21
C LEU A 308 10.03 24.37 5.44
N PHE A 309 9.57 23.12 5.42
CA PHE A 309 10.23 22.09 4.62
C PHE A 309 10.22 22.47 3.12
N ALA A 310 9.08 22.88 2.58
CA ALA A 310 8.99 23.38 1.21
C ALA A 310 9.95 24.57 0.97
N ARG A 311 10.05 25.49 1.94
CA ARG A 311 11.00 26.60 1.87
C ARG A 311 12.45 26.11 1.83
N GLY A 312 12.81 25.14 2.65
CA GLY A 312 14.12 24.49 2.62
C GLY A 312 14.46 23.93 1.23
N GLN A 313 13.50 23.23 0.62
CA GLN A 313 13.63 22.71 -0.75
C GLN A 313 13.82 23.81 -1.79
N ILE A 314 13.09 24.92 -1.68
CA ILE A 314 13.20 26.08 -2.57
C ILE A 314 14.61 26.68 -2.47
N GLU A 315 15.13 26.89 -1.26
CA GLU A 315 16.45 27.48 -1.04
C GLU A 315 17.56 26.59 -1.64
N ILE A 316 17.47 25.27 -1.48
CA ILE A 316 18.41 24.33 -2.11
C ILE A 316 18.37 24.46 -3.64
N ARG A 317 17.17 24.47 -4.24
CA ARG A 317 17.03 24.57 -5.71
C ARG A 317 17.50 25.93 -6.26
N ARG A 318 17.43 26.99 -5.44
CA ARG A 318 18.03 28.30 -5.72
C ARG A 318 19.53 28.36 -5.46
N LYS A 319 20.14 27.25 -5.00
CA LYS A 319 21.56 27.12 -4.60
C LYS A 319 21.94 27.98 -3.39
N ASN A 320 20.98 28.38 -2.57
CA ASN A 320 21.18 29.02 -1.29
C ASN A 320 21.41 27.94 -0.19
N PHE A 321 22.47 27.15 -0.34
CA PHE A 321 22.67 25.93 0.43
C PHE A 321 22.77 26.16 1.94
N GLU A 322 23.38 27.26 2.38
CA GLU A 322 23.48 27.60 3.82
C GLU A 322 22.11 27.81 4.45
N GLN A 323 21.24 28.53 3.76
CA GLN A 323 19.87 28.77 4.23
C GLN A 323 19.03 27.49 4.17
N GLY A 324 19.16 26.71 3.11
CA GLY A 324 18.49 25.40 2.99
C GLY A 324 18.90 24.45 4.11
N LEU A 325 20.21 24.33 4.39
CA LEU A 325 20.74 23.53 5.50
C LEU A 325 20.15 23.95 6.85
N LYS A 326 20.13 25.26 7.13
CA LYS A 326 19.58 25.80 8.38
C LYS A 326 18.12 25.41 8.56
N ILE A 327 17.29 25.61 7.54
CA ILE A 327 15.84 25.33 7.59
C ILE A 327 15.60 23.82 7.76
N LEU A 328 16.26 22.97 6.97
CA LEU A 328 16.08 21.53 7.07
C LEU A 328 16.51 21.00 8.44
N THR A 329 17.62 21.51 8.99
CA THR A 329 18.09 21.13 10.33
C THR A 329 17.08 21.54 11.40
N GLU A 330 16.45 22.71 11.28
CA GLU A 330 15.39 23.16 12.17
C GLU A 330 14.19 22.21 12.12
N VAL A 331 13.71 21.85 10.92
CA VAL A 331 12.58 20.91 10.75
C VAL A 331 12.90 19.53 11.33
N ILE A 332 14.10 18.98 11.08
CA ILE A 332 14.52 17.66 11.56
C ILE A 332 14.58 17.64 13.10
N ALA A 333 15.06 18.71 13.71
CA ALA A 333 15.24 18.80 15.17
C ALA A 333 13.92 19.08 15.92
N ASP A 334 12.87 19.50 15.23
CA ASP A 334 11.61 19.87 15.88
C ASP A 334 10.91 18.65 16.48
N PRO A 335 10.55 18.68 17.78
CA PRO A 335 9.86 17.56 18.43
C PRO A 335 8.43 17.34 17.92
N LYS A 336 7.80 18.34 17.31
CA LYS A 336 6.46 18.26 16.74
C LYS A 336 6.45 17.73 15.29
N ALA A 337 7.62 17.61 14.64
CA ALA A 337 7.72 17.01 13.32
C ALA A 337 7.44 15.51 13.39
N ASP A 338 6.54 15.00 12.57
CA ASP A 338 6.25 13.58 12.43
C ASP A 338 7.43 12.82 11.78
N LEU A 339 7.39 11.48 11.83
CA LEU A 339 8.48 10.65 11.28
C LEU A 339 8.59 10.79 9.77
N SER A 340 7.44 10.95 9.08
CA SER A 340 7.41 11.12 7.63
C SER A 340 8.14 12.40 7.21
N LEU A 341 7.82 13.52 7.83
CA LEU A 341 8.49 14.80 7.56
C LEU A 341 9.99 14.73 7.91
N LYS A 342 10.34 14.07 9.01
CA LYS A 342 11.75 13.93 9.43
C LYS A 342 12.58 13.17 8.41
N TRP A 343 12.16 11.98 7.97
CA TRP A 343 12.96 11.24 7.00
C TRP A 343 12.98 11.92 5.62
N GLU A 344 11.92 12.60 5.21
CA GLU A 344 11.92 13.40 3.97
C GLU A 344 12.89 14.57 4.04
N ALA A 345 12.90 15.33 5.15
CA ALA A 345 13.86 16.40 5.37
C ALA A 345 15.31 15.91 5.46
N GLN A 346 15.53 14.74 6.08
CA GLN A 346 16.84 14.08 6.11
C GLN A 346 17.29 13.63 4.70
N HIS A 347 16.36 13.17 3.86
CA HIS A 347 16.62 12.83 2.46
C HIS A 347 17.04 14.07 1.66
N GLU A 348 16.29 15.16 1.77
CA GLU A 348 16.68 16.43 1.09
C GLU A 348 18.02 16.97 1.60
N LEU A 349 18.32 16.82 2.88
CA LEU A 349 19.62 17.15 3.46
C LEU A 349 20.75 16.29 2.84
N ALA A 350 20.49 14.99 2.64
CA ALA A 350 21.42 14.09 1.98
C ALA A 350 21.66 14.51 0.52
N ASN A 351 20.60 14.87 -0.20
CA ASN A 351 20.69 15.38 -1.57
C ASN A 351 21.50 16.69 -1.63
N LEU A 352 21.30 17.60 -0.70
CA LEU A 352 22.09 18.85 -0.57
C LEU A 352 23.59 18.56 -0.42
N TYR A 353 23.96 17.63 0.49
CA TYR A 353 25.35 17.25 0.68
C TYR A 353 25.93 16.55 -0.57
N ALA A 354 25.13 15.74 -1.26
CA ALA A 354 25.55 15.07 -2.49
C ALA A 354 25.79 16.09 -3.61
N GLU A 355 24.95 17.11 -3.77
CA GLU A 355 25.13 18.19 -4.75
C GLU A 355 26.40 19.01 -4.47
N GLN A 356 26.72 19.22 -3.21
CA GLN A 356 27.95 19.89 -2.77
C GLN A 356 29.20 18.98 -2.83
N LYS A 357 29.04 17.71 -3.25
CA LYS A 357 30.12 16.69 -3.26
C LYS A 357 30.71 16.39 -1.88
N LEU A 358 29.97 16.62 -0.84
CA LEU A 358 30.31 16.29 0.54
C LEU A 358 29.90 14.82 0.84
N THR A 359 30.55 13.89 0.13
CA THR A 359 30.16 12.49 0.03
C THR A 359 29.96 11.78 1.37
N ALA A 360 30.88 11.99 2.35
CA ALA A 360 30.78 11.36 3.66
C ALA A 360 29.53 11.83 4.44
N GLN A 361 29.24 13.14 4.35
CA GLN A 361 28.06 13.73 4.98
C GLN A 361 26.77 13.27 4.28
N ALA A 362 26.76 13.20 2.95
CA ALA A 362 25.64 12.68 2.17
C ALA A 362 25.32 11.23 2.54
N GLN A 363 26.33 10.34 2.58
CA GLN A 363 26.12 8.94 3.00
C GLN A 363 25.62 8.82 4.42
N GLY A 364 26.12 9.65 5.36
CA GLY A 364 25.64 9.71 6.73
C GLY A 364 24.18 10.12 6.81
N ALA A 365 23.79 11.16 6.09
CA ALA A 365 22.42 11.67 6.06
C ALA A 365 21.45 10.67 5.40
N TYR A 366 21.81 10.02 4.28
CA TYR A 366 21.00 8.94 3.67
C TYR A 366 20.76 7.78 4.64
N ARG A 367 21.82 7.33 5.35
CA ARG A 367 21.67 6.27 6.35
C ARG A 367 20.73 6.68 7.49
N THR A 368 20.82 7.93 7.95
CA THR A 368 19.91 8.46 8.98
C THR A 368 18.47 8.49 8.48
N ALA A 369 18.24 8.96 7.27
CA ALA A 369 16.91 8.96 6.64
C ALA A 369 16.34 7.53 6.53
N LEU A 370 17.15 6.56 6.08
CA LEU A 370 16.75 5.16 6.01
C LEU A 370 16.41 4.58 7.39
N LEU A 371 17.18 4.88 8.45
CA LEU A 371 16.88 4.42 9.79
C LEU A 371 15.56 5.03 10.33
N THR A 372 15.32 6.31 10.07
CA THR A 372 14.06 6.97 10.44
C THR A 372 12.88 6.35 9.70
N PHE A 373 13.01 6.09 8.39
CA PHE A 373 12.02 5.39 7.59
C PHE A 373 11.75 3.96 8.10
N GLU A 374 12.80 3.20 8.41
CA GLU A 374 12.65 1.84 8.96
C GLU A 374 11.99 1.84 10.35
N SER A 375 12.22 2.88 11.15
CA SER A 375 11.50 3.06 12.41
C SER A 375 10.00 3.24 12.18
N ALA A 376 9.61 4.10 11.24
CA ALA A 376 8.21 4.27 10.86
C ALA A 376 7.59 2.97 10.31
N ARG A 377 8.29 2.25 9.42
CA ARG A 377 7.84 0.97 8.88
C ARG A 377 7.66 -0.09 9.99
N SER A 378 8.57 -0.16 10.95
CA SER A 378 8.55 -1.16 12.03
C SER A 378 7.39 -0.96 13.01
N SER A 379 6.82 0.23 13.10
CA SER A 379 5.64 0.52 13.93
C SER A 379 4.37 -0.14 13.38
N LEU A 380 4.32 -0.47 12.08
CA LEU A 380 3.19 -1.13 11.44
C LEU A 380 3.06 -2.59 11.92
N GLN A 381 1.92 -2.94 12.51
CA GLN A 381 1.66 -4.28 13.05
C GLN A 381 1.25 -5.25 11.94
N HIS A 382 0.41 -4.81 11.00
CA HIS A 382 -0.16 -5.64 9.95
C HIS A 382 0.71 -5.71 8.69
N GLU A 383 0.94 -6.93 8.19
CA GLU A 383 1.76 -7.17 7.00
C GLU A 383 1.22 -6.44 5.76
N TYR A 384 -0.10 -6.38 5.58
CA TYR A 384 -0.70 -5.75 4.41
C TYR A 384 -0.43 -4.24 4.31
N LEU A 385 -0.10 -3.57 5.42
CA LEU A 385 0.34 -2.17 5.43
C LEU A 385 1.83 -2.02 5.15
N ARG A 386 2.64 -3.03 5.51
CA ARG A 386 4.08 -3.02 5.24
C ARG A 386 4.42 -3.31 3.78
N LEU A 387 3.56 -4.06 3.07
CA LEU A 387 3.77 -4.42 1.67
C LEU A 387 3.93 -3.19 0.76
N PRO A 388 3.02 -2.19 0.77
CA PRO A 388 3.16 -1.00 -0.05
C PRO A 388 4.11 0.06 0.53
N PHE A 389 4.47 -0.02 1.82
CA PHE A 389 5.13 1.06 2.54
C PHE A 389 6.47 1.51 1.94
N LEU A 390 7.20 0.58 1.33
CA LEU A 390 8.48 0.90 0.69
C LEU A 390 8.33 1.87 -0.51
N ALA A 391 7.14 1.96 -1.11
CA ALA A 391 6.89 2.90 -2.18
C ALA A 391 7.20 4.34 -1.77
N ASN A 392 6.96 4.69 -0.50
CA ASN A 392 7.24 6.03 0.05
C ASN A 392 8.74 6.37 0.07
N ALA A 393 9.61 5.37 0.22
CA ALA A 393 11.06 5.56 0.29
C ALA A 393 11.78 5.22 -1.03
N SER A 394 11.05 4.93 -2.09
CA SER A 394 11.68 4.54 -3.38
C SER A 394 12.67 5.57 -3.88
N GLY A 395 12.34 6.86 -3.79
CA GLY A 395 13.25 7.95 -4.16
C GLY A 395 14.49 8.05 -3.26
N LEU A 396 14.32 7.81 -1.95
CA LEU A 396 15.43 7.80 -0.99
C LEU A 396 16.43 6.68 -1.31
N TYR A 397 15.95 5.46 -1.58
CA TYR A 397 16.80 4.36 -2.02
C TYR A 397 17.46 4.63 -3.36
N ASP A 398 16.70 5.17 -4.32
CA ASP A 398 17.19 5.47 -5.67
C ASP A 398 18.34 6.48 -5.63
N ASP A 399 18.18 7.59 -4.94
CA ASP A 399 19.22 8.62 -4.81
C ASP A 399 20.44 8.10 -4.03
N TYR A 400 20.25 7.30 -2.97
CA TYR A 400 21.37 6.70 -2.23
C TYR A 400 22.14 5.68 -3.04
N ILE A 401 21.46 4.81 -3.79
CA ILE A 401 22.10 3.84 -4.71
C ILE A 401 22.87 4.58 -5.80
N ASN A 402 22.26 5.61 -6.40
CA ASN A 402 22.91 6.45 -7.40
C ASN A 402 24.20 7.10 -6.87
N LEU A 403 24.18 7.63 -5.64
CA LEU A 403 25.38 8.17 -4.99
C LEU A 403 26.46 7.08 -4.83
N LEU A 404 26.11 5.93 -4.29
CA LEU A 404 27.06 4.83 -4.06
C LEU A 404 27.68 4.33 -5.38
N VAL A 405 26.87 4.22 -6.44
CA VAL A 405 27.37 3.85 -7.78
C VAL A 405 28.32 4.91 -8.33
N SER A 406 27.99 6.19 -8.21
CA SER A 406 28.86 7.29 -8.65
C SER A 406 30.22 7.32 -7.92
N GLU A 407 30.23 6.82 -6.68
CA GLU A 407 31.44 6.64 -5.86
C GLU A 407 32.16 5.29 -6.10
N HIS A 408 31.75 4.54 -7.11
CA HIS A 408 32.28 3.19 -7.42
C HIS A 408 32.13 2.17 -6.27
N LYS A 409 31.20 2.40 -5.33
CA LYS A 409 30.90 1.50 -4.20
C LYS A 409 29.82 0.47 -4.59
N VAL A 410 30.16 -0.35 -5.60
CA VAL A 410 29.20 -1.29 -6.22
C VAL A 410 28.60 -2.28 -5.23
N ALA A 411 29.40 -2.78 -4.27
CA ALA A 411 28.93 -3.72 -3.25
C ALA A 411 27.99 -3.04 -2.24
N ASP A 412 28.28 -1.80 -1.82
CA ASP A 412 27.41 -1.04 -0.92
C ASP A 412 26.10 -0.69 -1.61
N ALA A 413 26.12 -0.33 -2.90
CA ALA A 413 24.93 -0.07 -3.69
C ALA A 413 24.02 -1.31 -3.80
N LEU A 414 24.60 -2.49 -4.07
CA LEU A 414 23.88 -3.75 -4.09
C LEU A 414 23.30 -4.08 -2.71
N ASN A 415 24.06 -3.83 -1.63
CA ASN A 415 23.58 -4.05 -0.25
C ASN A 415 22.41 -3.14 0.08
N ALA A 416 22.43 -1.88 -0.33
CA ALA A 416 21.34 -0.93 -0.16
C ALA A 416 20.09 -1.38 -0.96
N ALA A 417 20.28 -1.81 -2.21
CA ALA A 417 19.20 -2.32 -3.06
C ALA A 417 18.55 -3.59 -2.47
N ASP A 418 19.35 -4.55 -2.00
CA ASP A 418 18.83 -5.79 -1.40
C ASP A 418 18.19 -5.56 -0.02
N HIS A 419 18.61 -4.52 0.70
CA HIS A 419 17.94 -4.12 1.94
C HIS A 419 16.48 -3.72 1.71
N ALA A 420 16.18 -3.10 0.58
CA ALA A 420 14.82 -2.76 0.17
C ALA A 420 13.99 -3.98 -0.30
N ARG A 421 14.60 -5.18 -0.40
CA ARG A 421 13.95 -6.34 -1.04
C ARG A 421 13.35 -7.32 -0.07
N ALA A 422 12.15 -7.82 -0.41
CA ALA A 422 11.47 -8.92 0.26
C ALA A 422 11.48 -8.81 1.81
N ARG A 423 11.39 -7.59 2.33
CA ARG A 423 11.45 -7.32 3.78
C ARG A 423 10.32 -8.00 4.52
N THR A 424 9.09 -7.84 4.05
CA THR A 424 7.90 -8.44 4.67
C THR A 424 7.95 -9.96 4.58
N LEU A 425 8.39 -10.48 3.42
CA LEU A 425 8.60 -11.92 3.24
C LEU A 425 9.66 -12.47 4.21
N SER A 426 10.83 -11.82 4.30
CA SER A 426 11.94 -12.23 5.17
C SER A 426 11.60 -12.17 6.65
N GLU A 427 10.86 -11.14 7.09
CA GLU A 427 10.35 -11.02 8.46
C GLU A 427 9.38 -12.14 8.78
N GLY A 428 8.50 -12.45 7.83
CA GLY A 428 7.53 -13.50 7.98
C GLY A 428 8.12 -14.89 8.04
N LEU A 429 9.22 -15.14 7.34
CA LEU A 429 9.99 -16.38 7.42
C LEU A 429 10.93 -16.43 8.66
N GLY A 430 10.87 -15.43 9.54
CA GLY A 430 11.71 -15.34 10.73
C GLY A 430 13.20 -15.08 10.46
N GLN A 431 13.52 -14.61 9.25
CA GLN A 431 14.91 -14.33 8.85
C GLN A 431 15.37 -12.93 9.32
N LEU A 432 14.42 -12.02 9.51
CA LEU A 432 14.65 -10.69 10.05
C LEU A 432 13.78 -10.47 11.29
N LYS A 433 14.30 -9.75 12.27
CA LYS A 433 13.52 -9.34 13.43
C LYS A 433 12.65 -8.13 13.07
N LYS A 434 11.38 -8.15 13.48
CA LYS A 434 10.41 -7.08 13.22
C LYS A 434 10.77 -5.72 13.86
N THR A 435 11.56 -5.71 14.92
CA THR A 435 11.59 -4.62 15.92
C THR A 435 12.86 -3.80 15.96
N GLU A 436 13.88 -4.09 15.16
CA GLU A 436 15.13 -3.33 15.20
C GLU A 436 15.34 -2.59 13.87
N PRO A 437 15.33 -1.24 13.85
CA PRO A 437 15.72 -0.45 12.69
C PRO A 437 17.23 -0.50 12.52
N VAL A 438 17.76 -1.67 12.15
CA VAL A 438 19.20 -1.88 11.93
C VAL A 438 19.41 -2.17 10.45
N LEU A 439 20.35 -1.44 9.85
CA LEU A 439 20.81 -1.79 8.51
C LEU A 439 21.48 -3.18 8.58
N PRO A 440 21.08 -4.12 7.72
CA PRO A 440 21.62 -5.47 7.78
C PRO A 440 23.13 -5.49 7.47
N PRO A 441 23.85 -6.55 7.89
CA PRO A 441 25.27 -6.70 7.57
C PRO A 441 25.50 -6.76 6.07
N ALA A 442 26.72 -6.41 5.63
CA ALA A 442 27.10 -6.43 4.23
C ALA A 442 26.88 -7.82 3.61
N LEU A 443 26.41 -7.85 2.36
CA LEU A 443 26.21 -9.05 1.58
C LEU A 443 27.54 -9.53 0.98
N ASP A 444 27.80 -10.82 1.06
CA ASP A 444 28.76 -11.51 0.19
C ASP A 444 28.01 -12.13 -1.00
N ALA A 445 27.81 -11.31 -2.03
CA ALA A 445 27.04 -11.71 -3.21
C ALA A 445 27.66 -12.90 -3.98
N GLN A 446 28.99 -12.97 -4.02
CA GLN A 446 29.71 -14.07 -4.67
C GLN A 446 29.53 -15.40 -3.90
N ARG A 447 29.55 -15.34 -2.57
CA ARG A 447 29.28 -16.50 -1.72
C ARG A 447 27.85 -17.00 -1.90
N ILE A 448 26.89 -16.06 -2.00
CA ILE A 448 25.48 -16.39 -2.27
C ILE A 448 25.33 -17.06 -3.64
N ALA A 449 25.91 -16.50 -4.70
CA ALA A 449 25.88 -17.10 -6.04
C ALA A 449 26.53 -18.50 -6.07
N ARG A 450 27.62 -18.69 -5.30
CA ARG A 450 28.27 -20.01 -5.15
C ARG A 450 27.37 -21.01 -4.43
N ALA A 451 26.72 -20.60 -3.35
CA ALA A 451 25.78 -21.45 -2.61
C ALA A 451 24.54 -21.81 -3.46
N ALA A 452 24.00 -20.85 -4.20
CA ALA A 452 22.90 -21.06 -5.14
C ALA A 452 23.29 -21.94 -6.35
N GLY A 453 24.59 -22.08 -6.63
CA GLY A 453 25.14 -22.91 -7.71
C GLY A 453 24.77 -22.37 -9.10
N ALA A 454 24.48 -21.07 -9.22
CA ALA A 454 24.17 -20.42 -10.49
C ALA A 454 24.42 -18.90 -10.40
N PRO A 455 24.69 -18.24 -11.55
CA PRO A 455 24.72 -16.78 -11.62
C PRO A 455 23.38 -16.16 -11.21
N VAL A 456 23.45 -14.91 -10.73
CA VAL A 456 22.27 -14.11 -10.37
C VAL A 456 22.28 -12.81 -11.16
N LEU A 457 21.18 -12.48 -11.79
CA LEU A 457 20.91 -11.19 -12.40
C LEU A 457 19.98 -10.40 -11.47
N TYR A 458 20.52 -9.39 -10.82
CA TYR A 458 19.81 -8.56 -9.87
C TYR A 458 19.50 -7.19 -10.49
N TYR A 459 18.24 -6.81 -10.58
CA TYR A 459 17.80 -5.57 -11.19
C TYR A 459 17.34 -4.55 -10.15
N TRP A 460 17.62 -3.27 -10.44
CA TRP A 460 17.04 -2.11 -9.78
C TRP A 460 16.55 -1.14 -10.84
N LEU A 461 15.25 -0.82 -10.84
CA LEU A 461 14.64 0.11 -11.79
C LEU A 461 14.47 1.50 -11.14
N GLY A 462 15.40 2.41 -11.46
CA GLY A 462 15.38 3.78 -10.95
C GLY A 462 14.76 4.77 -11.93
N GLN A 463 14.28 5.89 -11.41
CA GLN A 463 13.58 6.92 -12.21
C GLN A 463 14.50 7.62 -13.20
N LYS A 464 15.78 7.83 -12.85
CA LYS A 464 16.77 8.50 -13.69
C LYS A 464 17.59 7.50 -14.50
N GLN A 465 17.99 6.40 -13.90
CA GLN A 465 18.69 5.28 -14.53
C GLN A 465 18.48 4.01 -13.69
N SER A 466 18.59 2.86 -14.36
CA SER A 466 18.41 1.56 -13.71
C SER A 466 19.74 0.82 -13.69
N TYR A 467 19.79 -0.26 -12.92
CA TYR A 467 21.01 -1.04 -12.72
C TYR A 467 20.76 -2.53 -12.85
N LEU A 468 21.76 -3.23 -13.38
CA LEU A 468 21.89 -4.69 -13.37
C LEU A 468 23.22 -5.07 -12.69
N TRP A 469 23.13 -5.73 -11.54
CA TRP A 469 24.26 -6.48 -10.99
C TRP A 469 24.21 -7.90 -11.50
N ALA A 470 25.21 -8.27 -12.34
CA ALA A 470 25.43 -9.64 -12.75
C ALA A 470 26.48 -10.27 -11.82
N ILE A 471 26.06 -11.33 -11.11
CA ILE A 471 26.81 -11.90 -10.00
C ILE A 471 27.10 -13.36 -10.31
N ASN A 472 28.36 -13.77 -10.21
CA ASN A 472 28.76 -15.18 -10.22
C ASN A 472 29.72 -15.46 -9.04
N PRO A 473 30.16 -16.71 -8.82
CA PRO A 473 31.07 -17.04 -7.71
C PRO A 473 32.40 -16.28 -7.67
N GLN A 474 32.82 -15.67 -8.81
CA GLN A 474 34.10 -15.02 -8.97
C GLN A 474 34.01 -13.49 -8.91
N LYS A 475 32.94 -12.91 -9.42
CA LYS A 475 32.80 -11.44 -9.52
C LYS A 475 31.35 -10.98 -9.47
N THR A 476 31.20 -9.73 -9.10
CA THR A 476 29.98 -8.93 -9.29
C THR A 476 30.28 -7.83 -10.28
N THR A 477 29.52 -7.75 -11.37
CA THR A 477 29.68 -6.74 -12.41
C THR A 477 28.42 -5.89 -12.47
N LEU A 478 28.58 -4.56 -12.43
CA LEU A 478 27.47 -3.61 -12.53
C LEU A 478 27.34 -3.12 -13.98
N TYR A 479 26.12 -3.12 -14.50
CA TYR A 479 25.75 -2.50 -15.76
C TYR A 479 24.70 -1.43 -15.53
N VAL A 480 24.83 -0.31 -16.23
CA VAL A 480 23.86 0.76 -16.22
C VAL A 480 22.83 0.49 -17.31
N LEU A 481 21.56 0.58 -16.94
CA LEU A 481 20.41 0.36 -17.81
C LEU A 481 19.65 1.68 -18.01
N PRO A 482 18.77 1.78 -19.02
CA PRO A 482 17.87 2.93 -19.17
C PRO A 482 16.99 3.16 -17.94
N ALA A 483 16.41 4.37 -17.85
CA ALA A 483 15.47 4.71 -16.80
C ALA A 483 14.21 3.82 -16.81
N ALA A 484 13.64 3.56 -15.64
CA ALA A 484 12.46 2.72 -15.46
C ALA A 484 11.32 2.99 -16.45
N PRO A 485 10.88 4.25 -16.73
CA PRO A 485 9.77 4.49 -17.64
C PRO A 485 9.98 3.94 -19.06
N GLN A 486 11.24 3.88 -19.55
CA GLN A 486 11.56 3.32 -20.87
C GLN A 486 11.46 1.79 -20.86
N ILE A 487 11.91 1.16 -19.78
CA ILE A 487 11.82 -0.29 -19.59
C ILE A 487 10.36 -0.69 -19.41
N ASP A 488 9.60 0.02 -18.58
CA ASP A 488 8.20 -0.24 -18.27
C ASP A 488 7.32 -0.23 -19.53
N ALA A 489 7.51 0.78 -20.38
CA ALA A 489 6.76 0.88 -21.64
C ALA A 489 7.01 -0.32 -22.56
N LEU A 490 8.28 -0.74 -22.67
CA LEU A 490 8.67 -1.87 -23.51
C LEU A 490 8.17 -3.21 -22.95
N VAL A 491 8.31 -3.43 -21.65
CA VAL A 491 7.80 -4.61 -20.95
C VAL A 491 6.28 -4.73 -21.11
N LYS A 492 5.56 -3.63 -20.92
CA LYS A 492 4.09 -3.58 -21.05
C LYS A 492 3.64 -3.99 -22.47
N ASN A 493 4.33 -3.50 -23.51
CA ASN A 493 3.99 -3.84 -24.90
C ASN A 493 4.31 -5.30 -25.19
N TYR A 494 5.49 -5.76 -24.80
CA TYR A 494 5.93 -7.13 -25.00
C TYR A 494 5.02 -8.14 -24.31
N ARG A 495 4.67 -7.90 -23.04
CA ARG A 495 3.73 -8.74 -22.29
C ARG A 495 2.39 -8.89 -23.01
N LYS A 496 1.83 -7.77 -23.50
CA LYS A 496 0.56 -7.81 -24.27
C LYS A 496 0.63 -8.67 -25.53
N SER A 497 1.80 -8.77 -26.17
CA SER A 497 1.97 -9.64 -27.33
C SER A 497 2.03 -11.12 -26.91
N LEU A 498 2.72 -11.45 -25.82
CA LEU A 498 2.78 -12.82 -25.27
C LEU A 498 1.41 -13.36 -24.83
N GLU A 499 0.51 -12.50 -24.41
CA GLU A 499 -0.86 -12.85 -23.99
C GLU A 499 -1.80 -13.16 -25.18
N ARG A 500 -1.32 -13.14 -26.44
CA ARG A 500 -2.12 -13.43 -27.65
C ARG A 500 -1.87 -14.84 -28.17
N PRO A 501 -2.89 -15.73 -28.18
CA PRO A 501 -2.70 -17.14 -28.51
C PRO A 501 -2.18 -17.44 -29.92
N GLN A 502 -2.39 -16.52 -30.87
CA GLN A 502 -2.07 -16.73 -32.29
C GLN A 502 -0.71 -16.18 -32.69
N GLU A 503 -0.01 -15.47 -31.79
CA GLU A 503 1.26 -14.83 -32.13
C GLU A 503 2.46 -15.75 -31.84
N GLY A 504 3.32 -15.96 -32.83
CA GLY A 504 4.58 -16.72 -32.74
C GLY A 504 5.79 -15.81 -32.60
N ILE A 505 6.99 -16.39 -32.76
CA ILE A 505 8.28 -15.72 -32.53
C ILE A 505 8.47 -14.48 -33.42
N GLU A 506 7.93 -14.47 -34.62
CA GLU A 506 8.04 -13.34 -35.57
C GLU A 506 7.36 -12.09 -35.01
N ALA A 507 6.20 -12.25 -34.37
CA ALA A 507 5.48 -11.15 -33.73
C ALA A 507 6.20 -10.64 -32.48
N HIS A 508 6.96 -11.51 -31.81
CA HIS A 508 7.68 -11.21 -30.58
C HIS A 508 9.12 -10.72 -30.81
N TYR A 509 9.64 -10.84 -32.05
CA TYR A 509 11.04 -10.64 -32.36
C TYR A 509 11.57 -9.25 -32.00
N ALA A 510 10.86 -8.20 -32.42
CA ALA A 510 11.37 -6.82 -32.27
C ALA A 510 11.51 -6.41 -30.78
N ASP A 511 10.44 -6.54 -30.02
CA ASP A 511 10.41 -6.13 -28.61
C ASP A 511 11.16 -7.15 -27.74
N GLY A 512 11.03 -8.44 -28.02
CA GLY A 512 11.71 -9.50 -27.30
C GLY A 512 13.22 -9.43 -27.43
N THR A 513 13.75 -9.19 -28.64
CA THR A 513 15.18 -8.97 -28.89
C THR A 513 15.68 -7.68 -28.25
N ARG A 514 14.89 -6.61 -28.30
CA ARG A 514 15.27 -5.34 -27.67
C ARG A 514 15.39 -5.49 -26.15
N LEU A 515 14.45 -6.19 -25.52
CA LEU A 515 14.51 -6.50 -24.09
C LEU A 515 15.67 -7.43 -23.76
N TYR A 516 15.92 -8.47 -24.56
CA TYR A 516 17.04 -9.36 -24.36
C TYR A 516 18.38 -8.60 -24.38
N ARG A 517 18.61 -7.78 -25.42
CA ARG A 517 19.82 -6.95 -25.55
C ARG A 517 19.99 -5.96 -24.40
N MET A 518 18.91 -5.45 -23.87
CA MET A 518 18.96 -4.48 -22.78
C MET A 518 19.17 -5.15 -21.42
N LEU A 519 18.50 -6.25 -21.15
CA LEU A 519 18.42 -6.86 -19.82
C LEU A 519 19.38 -8.03 -19.62
N VAL A 520 19.67 -8.81 -20.65
CA VAL A 520 20.41 -10.07 -20.54
C VAL A 520 21.78 -10.03 -21.23
N GLU A 521 21.86 -9.56 -22.46
CA GLU A 521 23.07 -9.59 -23.28
C GLU A 521 24.29 -8.97 -22.58
N PRO A 522 24.20 -7.85 -21.82
CA PRO A 522 25.34 -7.31 -21.09
C PRO A 522 25.95 -8.29 -20.08
N ALA A 523 25.16 -9.20 -19.56
CA ALA A 523 25.57 -10.16 -18.53
C ALA A 523 25.99 -11.53 -19.07
N VAL A 524 25.90 -11.79 -20.37
CA VAL A 524 26.20 -13.11 -20.98
C VAL A 524 27.59 -13.64 -20.59
N GLN A 525 28.62 -12.78 -20.53
CA GLN A 525 29.96 -13.18 -20.09
C GLN A 525 30.01 -13.58 -18.60
N VAL A 526 29.12 -13.03 -17.75
CA VAL A 526 29.06 -13.38 -16.33
C VAL A 526 28.25 -14.67 -16.14
N ILE A 527 27.20 -14.86 -16.93
CA ILE A 527 26.44 -16.12 -17.02
C ILE A 527 27.33 -17.27 -17.46
N GLY A 528 28.17 -17.01 -18.49
CA GLY A 528 29.13 -17.99 -19.03
C GLY A 528 28.43 -19.26 -19.53
N ASN A 529 28.98 -20.43 -19.19
CA ASN A 529 28.42 -21.73 -19.59
C ASN A 529 27.41 -22.31 -18.58
N SER A 530 26.80 -21.46 -17.72
CA SER A 530 25.83 -21.94 -16.75
C SER A 530 24.53 -22.38 -17.46
N THR A 531 24.02 -23.54 -17.06
CA THR A 531 22.76 -24.06 -17.59
C THR A 531 21.54 -23.48 -16.88
N ARG A 532 21.74 -22.58 -15.91
CA ARG A 532 20.67 -21.91 -15.17
C ARG A 532 21.08 -20.55 -14.64
N VAL A 533 20.11 -19.71 -14.37
CA VAL A 533 20.28 -18.36 -13.83
C VAL A 533 19.16 -18.02 -12.85
N PHE A 534 19.50 -17.31 -11.79
CA PHE A 534 18.50 -16.66 -10.93
C PHE A 534 18.26 -15.22 -11.41
N ILE A 535 16.99 -14.83 -11.46
CA ILE A 535 16.56 -13.45 -11.74
C ILE A 535 15.95 -12.87 -10.46
N ILE A 536 16.44 -11.73 -10.05
CA ILE A 536 15.83 -10.91 -9.02
C ILE A 536 15.30 -9.66 -9.70
N PRO A 537 14.01 -9.69 -10.12
CA PRO A 537 13.41 -8.61 -10.91
C PRO A 537 13.02 -7.42 -10.05
N ASP A 538 12.82 -6.25 -10.66
CA ASP A 538 12.27 -5.05 -10.04
C ASP A 538 11.14 -4.42 -10.86
N GLY A 539 10.24 -3.70 -10.20
CA GLY A 539 9.17 -2.95 -10.85
C GLY A 539 8.41 -3.78 -11.88
N SER A 540 8.33 -3.31 -13.11
CA SER A 540 7.63 -3.99 -14.22
C SER A 540 8.24 -5.33 -14.61
N LEU A 541 9.52 -5.56 -14.32
CA LEU A 541 10.21 -6.82 -14.62
C LEU A 541 9.63 -8.01 -13.84
N ASN A 542 8.94 -7.77 -12.72
CA ASN A 542 8.21 -8.83 -12.00
C ASN A 542 7.09 -9.47 -12.84
N GLY A 543 6.55 -8.75 -13.81
CA GLY A 543 5.53 -9.24 -14.73
C GLY A 543 6.10 -9.74 -16.07
N LEU A 544 7.42 -9.71 -16.26
CA LEU A 544 8.09 -10.14 -17.48
C LEU A 544 8.47 -11.62 -17.39
N ASN A 545 8.07 -12.42 -18.37
CA ASN A 545 8.64 -13.75 -18.52
C ASN A 545 9.99 -13.65 -19.27
N PHE A 546 11.11 -13.76 -18.54
CA PHE A 546 12.44 -13.72 -19.10
C PHE A 546 12.73 -14.91 -20.04
N GLU A 547 12.11 -16.07 -19.79
CA GLU A 547 12.28 -17.26 -20.63
C GLU A 547 11.80 -17.03 -22.07
N ALA A 548 10.80 -16.15 -22.24
CA ALA A 548 10.23 -15.82 -23.55
C ALA A 548 10.98 -14.69 -24.28
N LEU A 549 12.06 -14.13 -23.72
CA LEU A 549 12.88 -13.15 -24.43
C LEU A 549 13.51 -13.78 -25.68
N VAL A 550 13.65 -12.99 -26.74
CA VAL A 550 14.13 -13.50 -28.03
C VAL A 550 15.63 -13.25 -28.18
N VAL A 551 16.41 -14.33 -28.27
CA VAL A 551 17.81 -14.32 -28.62
C VAL A 551 17.93 -14.22 -30.15
N PRO A 552 18.60 -13.19 -30.69
CA PRO A 552 18.60 -12.98 -32.16
C PRO A 552 19.52 -13.90 -32.94
N ASP A 553 20.64 -14.30 -32.37
CA ASP A 553 21.73 -15.01 -33.07
C ASP A 553 21.96 -16.44 -32.53
N PRO A 554 22.37 -17.43 -33.34
CA PRO A 554 22.53 -17.36 -34.78
C PRO A 554 21.22 -17.43 -35.60
N LYS A 555 20.13 -17.84 -34.95
CA LYS A 555 18.75 -17.82 -35.44
C LYS A 555 17.84 -17.36 -34.29
N PRO A 556 16.79 -16.62 -34.58
CA PRO A 556 15.84 -16.23 -33.51
C PRO A 556 15.28 -17.45 -32.78
N HIS A 557 15.44 -17.46 -31.45
CA HIS A 557 14.91 -18.47 -30.56
C HIS A 557 14.58 -17.86 -29.20
N TYR A 558 13.78 -18.55 -28.36
CA TYR A 558 13.48 -18.06 -27.04
C TYR A 558 14.60 -18.42 -26.04
N TRP A 559 14.87 -17.55 -25.09
CA TRP A 559 15.98 -17.72 -24.13
C TRP A 559 15.86 -18.99 -23.27
N ILE A 560 14.62 -19.50 -23.07
CA ILE A 560 14.39 -20.80 -22.41
C ILE A 560 15.11 -21.95 -23.10
N GLU A 561 15.38 -21.87 -24.40
CA GLU A 561 16.08 -22.91 -25.14
C GLU A 561 17.56 -23.05 -24.72
N GLU A 562 18.15 -21.96 -24.18
CA GLU A 562 19.56 -21.96 -23.76
C GLU A 562 19.73 -22.44 -22.30
N LEU A 563 18.90 -21.98 -21.37
CA LEU A 563 19.08 -22.22 -19.93
C LEU A 563 17.78 -22.18 -19.12
N THR A 564 17.89 -22.61 -17.86
CA THR A 564 16.80 -22.58 -16.89
C THR A 564 16.79 -21.24 -16.16
N VAL A 565 15.63 -20.56 -16.13
CA VAL A 565 15.40 -19.33 -15.39
C VAL A 565 14.61 -19.60 -14.12
N THR A 566 15.09 -19.07 -13.00
CA THR A 566 14.39 -19.16 -11.71
C THR A 566 14.24 -17.75 -11.14
N ASN A 567 13.02 -17.36 -10.73
CA ASN A 567 12.81 -16.07 -10.09
C ASN A 567 13.04 -16.17 -8.58
N ALA A 568 13.67 -15.14 -8.01
CA ALA A 568 13.84 -14.99 -6.57
C ALA A 568 13.51 -13.57 -6.13
N SER A 569 13.12 -13.40 -4.86
CA SER A 569 12.68 -12.10 -4.36
C SER A 569 13.82 -11.24 -3.82
N ALA A 570 14.89 -11.83 -3.29
CA ALA A 570 16.07 -11.13 -2.77
C ALA A 570 17.30 -12.05 -2.72
N LEU A 571 18.51 -11.46 -2.72
CA LEU A 571 19.77 -12.24 -2.59
C LEU A 571 19.85 -12.98 -1.26
N ARG A 572 19.44 -12.31 -0.15
CA ARG A 572 19.47 -12.92 1.20
C ARG A 572 18.60 -14.16 1.30
N LEU A 573 17.54 -14.28 0.53
CA LEU A 573 16.70 -15.47 0.50
C LEU A 573 17.42 -16.66 -0.17
N LEU A 574 18.27 -16.41 -1.16
CA LEU A 574 19.06 -17.45 -1.84
C LEU A 574 20.20 -18.01 -0.96
N GLU A 575 20.62 -17.31 0.09
CA GLU A 575 21.70 -17.76 0.98
C GLU A 575 21.38 -19.08 1.69
N ARG A 576 20.12 -19.38 1.94
CA ARG A 576 19.64 -20.55 2.72
C ARG A 576 19.17 -21.73 1.88
N SER A 577 19.11 -21.59 0.58
CA SER A 577 18.55 -22.58 -0.35
C SER A 577 19.14 -24.00 -0.25
N HIS A 578 20.22 -24.22 0.50
CA HIS A 578 20.95 -25.48 0.52
C HIS A 578 21.24 -26.07 1.91
N GLN A 579 20.70 -25.50 2.98
CA GLN A 579 20.91 -26.08 4.33
C GLN A 579 19.73 -27.02 4.69
N ASN A 580 19.99 -28.33 4.54
CA ASN A 580 19.21 -29.44 5.08
C ASN A 580 17.96 -29.90 4.31
N SER A 581 18.09 -30.40 3.10
CA SER A 581 17.14 -31.38 2.60
C SER A 581 17.46 -32.77 3.19
N VAL A 582 16.92 -33.06 4.38
CA VAL A 582 16.80 -34.46 4.79
C VAL A 582 15.87 -35.11 3.76
N PRO A 583 16.21 -36.29 3.17
CA PRO A 583 15.31 -37.00 2.27
C PRO A 583 13.99 -37.24 2.99
N ARG A 584 12.94 -36.52 2.60
CA ARG A 584 11.59 -36.74 3.16
C ARG A 584 10.86 -37.73 2.29
N HIS A 585 9.99 -38.48 2.92
CA HIS A 585 9.01 -39.28 2.19
C HIS A 585 8.19 -38.35 1.30
N VAL A 586 8.21 -38.57 0.01
CA VAL A 586 7.53 -37.75 -0.99
C VAL A 586 6.01 -37.95 -0.85
N ARG A 587 5.29 -36.86 -0.52
CA ARG A 587 3.82 -36.91 -0.39
C ARG A 587 3.19 -35.79 -1.20
N LEU A 588 2.12 -36.12 -1.92
CA LEU A 588 1.34 -35.16 -2.73
C LEU A 588 0.02 -34.80 -2.04
N LEU A 589 -0.29 -33.53 -1.94
CA LEU A 589 -1.62 -33.00 -1.71
C LEU A 589 -2.17 -32.42 -3.03
N LEU A 590 -3.24 -33.03 -3.55
CA LEU A 590 -3.86 -32.63 -4.80
C LEU A 590 -5.26 -32.10 -4.52
N VAL A 591 -5.52 -30.83 -4.86
CA VAL A 591 -6.78 -30.13 -4.56
C VAL A 591 -7.32 -29.49 -5.82
N GLY A 592 -8.47 -29.91 -6.32
CA GLY A 592 -8.95 -29.33 -7.58
C GLY A 592 -10.22 -29.91 -8.13
N ASN A 593 -10.50 -29.62 -9.42
CA ASN A 593 -11.71 -30.00 -10.12
C ASN A 593 -12.98 -29.66 -9.29
N PRO A 594 -13.08 -28.41 -8.77
CA PRO A 594 -14.18 -28.05 -7.87
C PRO A 594 -15.52 -28.09 -8.59
N VAL A 595 -16.59 -28.38 -7.84
CA VAL A 595 -17.96 -28.16 -8.32
C VAL A 595 -18.19 -26.67 -8.46
N THR A 596 -18.86 -26.25 -9.54
CA THR A 596 -19.21 -24.84 -9.80
C THR A 596 -19.82 -24.17 -8.57
N ALA A 597 -19.11 -23.20 -8.00
CA ALA A 597 -19.56 -22.49 -6.80
C ALA A 597 -20.55 -21.36 -7.13
N THR A 598 -20.34 -20.70 -8.26
CA THR A 598 -21.21 -19.64 -8.81
C THR A 598 -21.20 -19.72 -10.34
N PRO A 599 -22.20 -19.14 -11.05
CA PRO A 599 -22.22 -19.14 -12.52
C PRO A 599 -20.98 -18.51 -13.18
N GLU A 600 -20.25 -17.66 -12.44
CA GLU A 600 -19.00 -17.02 -12.90
C GLU A 600 -17.84 -18.01 -12.98
N PHE A 601 -17.79 -19.01 -12.08
CA PHE A 601 -16.70 -19.98 -11.94
C PHE A 601 -17.16 -21.37 -12.30
N VAL A 602 -17.30 -21.64 -13.59
CA VAL A 602 -17.64 -22.98 -14.10
C VAL A 602 -16.43 -23.88 -13.94
N THR A 603 -16.64 -25.12 -13.54
CA THR A 603 -15.57 -26.14 -13.42
C THR A 603 -14.69 -26.19 -14.67
N PRO A 604 -13.36 -26.05 -14.56
CA PRO A 604 -12.47 -26.10 -15.74
C PRO A 604 -12.60 -27.45 -16.45
N PRO A 605 -12.85 -27.50 -17.78
CA PRO A 605 -13.18 -28.73 -18.48
C PRO A 605 -12.14 -29.86 -18.37
N GLN A 606 -10.87 -29.49 -18.27
CA GLN A 606 -9.76 -30.46 -18.21
C GLN A 606 -9.20 -30.69 -16.80
N ALA A 607 -9.81 -30.09 -15.77
CA ALA A 607 -9.31 -30.21 -14.40
C ALA A 607 -9.21 -31.66 -13.92
N ALA A 608 -10.21 -32.49 -14.19
CA ALA A 608 -10.19 -33.92 -13.86
C ALA A 608 -9.06 -34.67 -14.58
N THR A 609 -8.81 -34.35 -15.85
CA THR A 609 -7.71 -34.95 -16.66
C THR A 609 -6.35 -34.56 -16.07
N GLU A 610 -6.16 -33.29 -15.75
CA GLU A 610 -4.91 -32.82 -15.13
C GLU A 610 -4.64 -33.50 -13.79
N MET A 611 -5.64 -33.54 -12.90
CA MET A 611 -5.51 -34.21 -11.60
C MET A 611 -5.15 -35.69 -11.73
N THR A 612 -5.76 -36.38 -12.68
CA THR A 612 -5.47 -37.80 -12.92
C THR A 612 -4.02 -37.98 -13.36
N LYS A 613 -3.58 -37.20 -14.37
CA LYS A 613 -2.22 -37.27 -14.90
C LYS A 613 -1.16 -36.96 -13.84
N VAL A 614 -1.36 -35.89 -13.06
CA VAL A 614 -0.46 -35.53 -11.96
C VAL A 614 -0.41 -36.64 -10.91
N GLY A 615 -1.57 -37.21 -10.53
CA GLY A 615 -1.65 -38.28 -9.55
C GLY A 615 -0.93 -39.57 -9.99
N GLU A 616 -0.89 -39.89 -11.29
CA GLU A 616 -0.20 -41.08 -11.83
C GLU A 616 1.32 -41.10 -11.56
N HIS A 617 1.94 -39.94 -11.31
CA HIS A 617 3.36 -39.84 -10.98
C HIS A 617 3.69 -40.12 -9.49
N PHE A 618 2.70 -40.36 -8.65
CA PHE A 618 2.89 -40.59 -7.23
C PHE A 618 2.25 -41.90 -6.80
N VAL A 619 2.83 -42.59 -5.79
CA VAL A 619 2.25 -43.78 -5.22
C VAL A 619 0.93 -43.45 -4.52
N ALA A 620 -0.11 -44.24 -4.75
CA ALA A 620 -1.46 -43.99 -4.25
C ALA A 620 -1.54 -43.80 -2.72
N THR A 621 -0.68 -44.48 -1.96
CA THR A 621 -0.59 -44.36 -0.49
C THR A 621 0.04 -43.04 -0.03
N ASP A 622 0.71 -42.35 -0.92
CA ASP A 622 1.44 -41.14 -0.64
C ASP A 622 0.71 -39.89 -1.18
N GLN A 623 -0.55 -40.07 -1.58
CA GLN A 623 -1.39 -39.01 -2.07
C GLN A 623 -2.56 -38.73 -1.14
N GLN A 624 -2.91 -37.47 -1.01
CA GLN A 624 -4.20 -37.05 -0.50
C GLN A 624 -4.88 -36.18 -1.56
N VAL A 625 -6.06 -36.63 -1.99
CA VAL A 625 -6.79 -35.98 -3.11
C VAL A 625 -8.11 -35.44 -2.62
N PHE A 626 -8.33 -34.15 -2.85
CA PHE A 626 -9.62 -33.50 -2.69
C PHE A 626 -10.13 -33.06 -4.07
N SER A 627 -11.16 -33.69 -4.58
CA SER A 627 -11.75 -33.43 -5.89
C SER A 627 -13.26 -33.27 -5.80
N GLY A 628 -13.87 -32.57 -6.75
CA GLY A 628 -15.30 -32.35 -6.78
C GLY A 628 -15.77 -31.56 -5.56
N SER A 629 -16.85 -32.00 -4.93
CA SER A 629 -17.42 -31.37 -3.72
C SER A 629 -16.50 -31.44 -2.49
N ALA A 630 -15.50 -32.33 -2.49
CA ALA A 630 -14.51 -32.42 -1.42
C ALA A 630 -13.39 -31.36 -1.54
N ALA A 631 -13.20 -30.75 -2.72
CA ALA A 631 -12.22 -29.71 -2.94
C ALA A 631 -12.67 -28.37 -2.34
N THR A 632 -12.64 -28.25 -1.02
CA THR A 632 -13.10 -27.05 -0.29
C THR A 632 -11.95 -26.34 0.43
N PRO A 633 -12.05 -25.03 0.73
CA PRO A 633 -11.07 -24.33 1.55
C PRO A 633 -10.86 -24.99 2.92
N VAL A 634 -11.95 -25.46 3.53
CA VAL A 634 -11.92 -26.15 4.83
C VAL A 634 -11.13 -27.45 4.75
N ALA A 635 -11.31 -28.23 3.67
CA ALA A 635 -10.57 -29.49 3.47
C ALA A 635 -9.06 -29.22 3.37
N TYR A 636 -8.64 -28.21 2.58
CA TYR A 636 -7.25 -27.81 2.51
C TYR A 636 -6.70 -27.38 3.88
N LEU A 637 -7.38 -26.48 4.58
CA LEU A 637 -6.93 -25.96 5.87
C LEU A 637 -6.86 -27.04 6.96
N ALA A 638 -7.68 -28.08 6.86
CA ALA A 638 -7.70 -29.21 7.79
C ALA A 638 -6.72 -30.34 7.41
N SER A 639 -6.18 -30.37 6.19
CA SER A 639 -5.33 -31.43 5.65
C SER A 639 -3.96 -31.54 6.31
N LYS A 640 -3.54 -30.58 7.14
CA LYS A 640 -2.19 -30.44 7.68
C LYS A 640 -1.16 -30.30 6.54
N PRO A 641 -1.23 -29.19 5.75
CA PRO A 641 -0.45 -29.04 4.52
C PRO A 641 1.07 -29.05 4.76
N GLU A 642 1.53 -28.83 5.98
CA GLU A 642 2.95 -28.93 6.38
C GLU A 642 3.55 -30.35 6.27
N GLN A 643 2.71 -31.39 6.06
CA GLN A 643 3.14 -32.78 5.93
C GLN A 643 3.43 -33.20 4.49
N PHE A 644 3.12 -32.34 3.50
CA PHE A 644 3.27 -32.67 2.09
C PHE A 644 4.51 -32.02 1.49
N SER A 645 5.23 -32.77 0.66
CA SER A 645 6.38 -32.26 -0.11
C SER A 645 5.92 -31.52 -1.36
N TYR A 646 4.81 -32.00 -1.95
CA TYR A 646 4.20 -31.40 -3.14
C TYR A 646 2.74 -31.05 -2.87
N ILE A 647 2.35 -29.84 -3.26
CA ILE A 647 0.96 -29.38 -3.21
C ILE A 647 0.58 -28.90 -4.59
N HIS A 648 -0.50 -29.42 -5.17
CA HIS A 648 -0.94 -29.02 -6.50
C HIS A 648 -2.41 -28.63 -6.49
N PHE A 649 -2.70 -27.43 -6.98
CA PHE A 649 -4.06 -26.91 -7.14
C PHE A 649 -4.47 -26.89 -8.61
N VAL A 650 -5.70 -27.35 -8.90
CA VAL A 650 -6.31 -27.27 -10.23
C VAL A 650 -7.68 -26.62 -10.10
N ALA A 651 -7.75 -25.31 -10.29
CA ALA A 651 -8.97 -24.53 -10.04
C ALA A 651 -8.92 -23.16 -10.74
N HIS A 652 -9.99 -22.39 -10.66
CA HIS A 652 -9.92 -20.98 -11.00
C HIS A 652 -9.13 -20.19 -9.96
N GLY A 653 -8.40 -19.18 -10.42
CA GLY A 653 -7.77 -18.15 -9.59
C GLY A 653 -8.48 -16.81 -9.74
N THR A 654 -8.67 -16.12 -8.63
CA THR A 654 -9.06 -14.71 -8.65
C THR A 654 -7.93 -13.86 -8.13
N ALA A 655 -7.62 -12.78 -8.84
CA ALA A 655 -6.58 -11.87 -8.44
C ALA A 655 -7.18 -10.52 -8.06
N SER A 656 -6.92 -10.08 -6.82
CA SER A 656 -7.31 -8.76 -6.35
C SER A 656 -6.13 -7.81 -6.51
N ARG A 657 -6.29 -6.80 -7.38
CA ARG A 657 -5.25 -5.78 -7.57
C ARG A 657 -5.19 -4.80 -6.40
N LEU A 658 -6.33 -4.41 -5.84
CA LEU A 658 -6.40 -3.45 -4.74
C LEU A 658 -6.00 -4.09 -3.41
N SER A 659 -6.34 -5.35 -3.20
CA SER A 659 -6.01 -6.10 -1.99
C SER A 659 -5.41 -7.45 -2.34
N PRO A 660 -4.12 -7.56 -2.70
CA PRO A 660 -3.53 -8.81 -3.19
C PRO A 660 -3.65 -10.01 -2.25
N LEU A 661 -3.76 -9.79 -0.95
CA LEU A 661 -4.02 -10.85 0.02
C LEU A 661 -5.47 -11.38 -0.03
N ASP A 662 -6.36 -10.70 -0.76
CA ASP A 662 -7.71 -11.17 -1.11
C ASP A 662 -7.76 -11.92 -2.44
N SER A 663 -6.62 -12.11 -3.11
CA SER A 663 -6.51 -13.08 -4.20
C SER A 663 -6.80 -14.47 -3.67
N ALA A 664 -7.50 -15.30 -4.45
CA ALA A 664 -7.98 -16.58 -3.96
C ALA A 664 -7.96 -17.69 -5.01
N ILE A 665 -7.82 -18.91 -4.55
CA ILE A 665 -8.13 -20.12 -5.30
C ILE A 665 -9.62 -20.40 -5.08
N VAL A 666 -10.37 -20.56 -6.17
CA VAL A 666 -11.82 -20.82 -6.15
C VAL A 666 -12.06 -22.31 -6.07
N LEU A 667 -12.61 -22.75 -4.96
CA LEU A 667 -12.89 -24.15 -4.66
C LEU A 667 -14.40 -24.40 -4.52
N SER A 668 -14.79 -25.61 -4.12
CA SER A 668 -16.18 -25.96 -3.85
C SER A 668 -16.68 -25.35 -2.55
N ARG A 669 -17.97 -25.09 -2.45
CA ARG A 669 -18.64 -24.74 -1.19
C ARG A 669 -18.63 -25.93 -0.23
N SER A 670 -18.44 -25.68 1.05
CA SER A 670 -18.53 -26.73 2.08
C SER A 670 -19.99 -27.15 2.34
N SER A 671 -20.93 -26.22 2.13
CA SER A 671 -22.37 -26.47 2.14
C SER A 671 -23.09 -25.50 1.19
N PRO A 672 -24.34 -25.78 0.75
CA PRO A 672 -25.08 -24.87 -0.15
C PRO A 672 -25.30 -23.47 0.41
N GLN A 673 -25.30 -23.30 1.72
CA GLN A 673 -25.49 -22.02 2.41
C GLN A 673 -24.17 -21.30 2.71
N ASP A 674 -23.04 -21.98 2.47
CA ASP A 674 -21.71 -21.45 2.77
C ASP A 674 -21.17 -20.66 1.59
N ASP A 675 -20.85 -19.38 1.79
CA ASP A 675 -20.20 -18.53 0.80
C ASP A 675 -18.65 -18.59 0.85
N SER A 676 -18.06 -19.37 1.76
CA SER A 676 -16.62 -19.56 1.92
C SER A 676 -16.05 -20.61 0.94
N PHE A 677 -16.21 -20.36 -0.35
CA PHE A 677 -15.64 -21.20 -1.43
C PHE A 677 -14.29 -20.67 -1.96
N ARG A 678 -13.79 -19.57 -1.43
CA ARG A 678 -12.50 -18.98 -1.80
C ARG A 678 -11.45 -19.28 -0.73
N LEU A 679 -10.34 -19.87 -1.14
CA LEU A 679 -9.13 -20.00 -0.32
C LEU A 679 -8.27 -18.77 -0.56
N TYR A 680 -8.32 -17.79 0.33
CA TYR A 680 -7.62 -16.51 0.19
C TYR A 680 -6.13 -16.62 0.50
N ALA A 681 -5.31 -15.78 -0.12
CA ALA A 681 -3.88 -15.65 0.18
C ALA A 681 -3.64 -15.39 1.67
N ARG A 682 -4.45 -14.55 2.32
CA ARG A 682 -4.37 -14.29 3.77
C ARG A 682 -4.62 -15.53 4.65
N ASP A 683 -5.43 -16.50 4.18
CA ASP A 683 -5.69 -17.73 4.91
C ASP A 683 -4.51 -18.73 4.76
N ILE A 684 -3.92 -18.75 3.57
CA ILE A 684 -2.73 -19.57 3.25
C ILE A 684 -1.56 -19.18 4.17
N ILE A 685 -1.30 -17.89 4.34
CA ILE A 685 -0.22 -17.36 5.20
C ILE A 685 -0.32 -17.87 6.66
N GLN A 686 -1.53 -18.13 7.15
CA GLN A 686 -1.75 -18.60 8.53
C GLN A 686 -1.38 -20.07 8.73
N LYS A 687 -1.07 -20.81 7.66
CA LYS A 687 -0.76 -22.24 7.71
C LYS A 687 0.70 -22.47 7.32
N PRO A 688 1.60 -22.73 8.31
CA PRO A 688 2.99 -23.02 8.01
C PRO A 688 3.13 -24.17 7.02
N LEU A 689 4.05 -24.03 6.07
CA LEU A 689 4.35 -25.04 5.06
C LEU A 689 5.82 -25.45 5.14
N ARG A 690 6.09 -26.62 4.56
CA ARG A 690 7.44 -27.15 4.32
C ARG A 690 7.51 -27.88 2.97
N ALA A 691 6.63 -27.48 2.05
CA ALA A 691 6.56 -28.07 0.73
C ALA A 691 7.79 -27.70 -0.10
N ASP A 692 8.35 -28.68 -0.80
CA ASP A 692 9.44 -28.45 -1.76
C ASP A 692 8.91 -27.72 -2.99
N LEU A 693 7.65 -28.00 -3.36
CA LEU A 693 6.96 -27.32 -4.46
C LEU A 693 5.47 -27.16 -4.18
N VAL A 694 4.96 -25.96 -4.41
CA VAL A 694 3.52 -25.69 -4.57
C VAL A 694 3.26 -25.29 -6.01
N THR A 695 2.36 -25.98 -6.70
CA THR A 695 1.93 -25.66 -8.07
C THR A 695 0.52 -25.09 -8.03
N ILE A 696 0.34 -23.88 -8.57
CA ILE A 696 -0.95 -23.22 -8.67
C ILE A 696 -1.36 -23.21 -10.15
N SER A 697 -2.03 -24.29 -10.56
CA SER A 697 -2.64 -24.40 -11.89
C SER A 697 -3.95 -23.63 -11.92
N ALA A 698 -3.81 -22.29 -11.96
CA ALA A 698 -4.89 -21.33 -11.94
C ALA A 698 -4.45 -20.02 -12.60
N CYS A 699 -5.39 -19.27 -13.18
CA CYS A 699 -5.12 -17.95 -13.74
C CYS A 699 -4.55 -17.00 -12.70
N TYR A 700 -3.57 -16.18 -13.08
CA TYR A 700 -2.93 -15.18 -12.22
C TYR A 700 -2.38 -15.73 -10.88
N GLY A 701 -2.03 -17.00 -10.82
CA GLY A 701 -1.50 -17.62 -9.61
C GLY A 701 -0.22 -16.97 -9.08
N ALA A 702 0.57 -16.31 -9.94
CA ALA A 702 1.74 -15.54 -9.56
C ALA A 702 1.38 -14.25 -8.81
N GLY A 703 0.22 -13.64 -9.10
CA GLY A 703 -0.22 -12.35 -8.58
C GLY A 703 -0.40 -11.32 -9.70
N THR A 704 -1.06 -10.19 -9.40
CA THR A 704 -1.36 -9.13 -10.39
C THR A 704 -0.78 -7.78 -10.03
N ARG A 705 -0.26 -7.59 -8.82
CA ARG A 705 0.32 -6.34 -8.36
C ARG A 705 1.73 -6.55 -7.83
N ALA A 706 2.68 -5.83 -8.41
CA ALA A 706 4.02 -5.73 -7.86
C ALA A 706 4.09 -4.55 -6.88
N TYR A 707 4.57 -4.80 -5.68
CA TYR A 707 4.92 -3.76 -4.73
C TYR A 707 6.42 -3.49 -4.76
N SER A 708 6.80 -2.21 -4.62
CA SER A 708 8.21 -1.81 -4.56
C SER A 708 8.94 -2.65 -3.52
N GLY A 709 10.00 -3.32 -3.93
CA GLY A 709 10.83 -4.17 -3.08
C GLY A 709 10.25 -5.54 -2.70
N GLU A 710 8.94 -5.74 -2.63
CA GLU A 710 8.34 -7.04 -2.29
C GLU A 710 8.12 -7.94 -3.53
N GLY A 711 8.10 -7.34 -4.72
CA GLY A 711 7.80 -8.06 -5.96
C GLY A 711 6.32 -8.31 -6.15
N LEU A 712 6.01 -9.37 -6.91
CA LEU A 712 4.64 -9.74 -7.23
C LEU A 712 3.96 -10.37 -6.01
N VAL A 713 2.96 -9.71 -5.45
CA VAL A 713 2.21 -10.19 -4.29
C VAL A 713 0.88 -10.79 -4.74
N GLY A 714 0.59 -11.98 -4.24
CA GLY A 714 -0.59 -12.76 -4.55
C GLY A 714 -0.47 -14.18 -3.98
N LEU A 715 -1.03 -15.16 -4.68
CA LEU A 715 -1.02 -16.55 -4.20
C LEU A 715 0.39 -17.13 -4.09
N SER A 716 1.26 -16.93 -5.09
CA SER A 716 2.65 -17.43 -5.04
C SER A 716 3.41 -16.85 -3.86
N TRP A 717 3.31 -15.54 -3.64
CA TRP A 717 3.92 -14.88 -2.49
C TRP A 717 3.38 -15.44 -1.16
N ALA A 718 2.06 -15.70 -1.08
CA ALA A 718 1.44 -16.24 0.13
C ALA A 718 1.97 -17.65 0.49
N PHE A 719 2.16 -18.52 -0.50
CA PHE A 719 2.74 -19.85 -0.28
C PHE A 719 4.22 -19.77 0.10
N LEU A 720 5.01 -18.90 -0.53
CA LEU A 720 6.40 -18.65 -0.11
C LEU A 720 6.45 -18.12 1.32
N ARG A 721 5.58 -17.18 1.65
CA ARG A 721 5.45 -16.59 3.00
C ARG A 721 5.04 -17.64 4.06
N ALA A 722 4.23 -18.61 3.66
CA ALA A 722 3.86 -19.74 4.51
C ALA A 722 5.00 -20.76 4.70
N GLY A 723 6.07 -20.71 3.89
CA GLY A 723 7.26 -21.56 4.04
C GLY A 723 7.46 -22.60 2.92
N ALA A 724 6.77 -22.47 1.78
CA ALA A 724 7.08 -23.26 0.59
C ALA A 724 8.46 -22.89 0.04
N HIS A 725 9.28 -23.87 -0.37
CA HIS A 725 10.60 -23.60 -0.95
C HIS A 725 10.48 -23.04 -2.36
N ASN A 726 9.61 -23.61 -3.17
CA ASN A 726 9.34 -23.19 -4.52
C ASN A 726 7.85 -23.11 -4.77
N VAL A 727 7.44 -22.14 -5.59
CA VAL A 727 6.05 -22.00 -6.03
C VAL A 727 6.01 -21.77 -7.53
N ILE A 728 5.17 -22.54 -8.23
CA ILE A 728 4.85 -22.31 -9.64
C ILE A 728 3.51 -21.62 -9.71
N GLY A 729 3.44 -20.49 -10.37
CA GLY A 729 2.22 -19.70 -10.59
C GLY A 729 2.20 -19.04 -11.95
N ALA A 730 1.01 -18.75 -12.46
CA ALA A 730 0.81 -18.16 -13.77
C ALA A 730 0.75 -16.62 -13.72
N LEU A 731 1.38 -15.95 -14.68
CA LEU A 731 1.38 -14.50 -14.86
C LEU A 731 0.11 -13.96 -15.55
N TRP A 732 -0.56 -14.79 -16.36
CA TRP A 732 -1.79 -14.48 -17.08
C TRP A 732 -2.70 -15.70 -17.14
N ASP A 733 -3.79 -15.62 -17.92
CA ASP A 733 -4.77 -16.71 -18.07
C ASP A 733 -4.15 -17.95 -18.68
N VAL A 734 -4.36 -19.09 -18.05
CA VAL A 734 -3.84 -20.38 -18.50
C VAL A 734 -4.85 -21.09 -19.42
N SER A 735 -4.32 -21.83 -20.39
CA SER A 735 -5.14 -22.59 -21.32
C SER A 735 -5.46 -23.98 -20.79
N ASP A 736 -6.73 -24.29 -20.58
CA ASP A 736 -7.19 -25.64 -20.21
C ASP A 736 -6.72 -26.74 -21.18
N ALA A 737 -6.50 -26.40 -22.45
CA ALA A 737 -6.10 -27.38 -23.46
C ALA A 737 -4.63 -27.81 -23.37
N SER A 738 -3.73 -26.90 -22.97
CA SER A 738 -2.27 -27.18 -22.92
C SER A 738 -1.79 -27.52 -21.51
N THR A 739 -2.43 -27.01 -20.46
CA THR A 739 -1.97 -27.13 -19.07
C THR A 739 -1.87 -28.58 -18.59
N PRO A 740 -2.83 -29.50 -18.85
CA PRO A 740 -2.68 -30.90 -18.43
C PRO A 740 -1.47 -31.59 -19.04
N GLN A 741 -1.10 -31.27 -20.29
CA GLN A 741 0.11 -31.81 -20.94
C GLN A 741 1.38 -31.24 -20.32
N LEU A 742 1.40 -29.93 -20.00
CA LEU A 742 2.55 -29.28 -19.37
C LEU A 742 2.80 -29.84 -17.98
N MET A 743 1.76 -29.99 -17.17
CA MET A 743 1.87 -30.51 -15.80
C MET A 743 2.25 -32.00 -15.78
N ASP A 744 1.65 -32.81 -16.65
CA ASP A 744 2.01 -34.21 -16.82
C ASP A 744 3.52 -34.39 -17.10
N GLN A 745 4.03 -33.66 -18.12
CA GLN A 745 5.45 -33.72 -18.46
C GLN A 745 6.34 -33.21 -17.32
N MET A 746 5.94 -32.14 -16.63
CA MET A 746 6.70 -31.61 -15.50
C MET A 746 6.85 -32.62 -14.37
N TYR A 747 5.74 -33.27 -13.97
CA TYR A 747 5.81 -34.28 -12.90
C TYR A 747 6.51 -35.58 -13.33
N LEU A 748 6.47 -35.94 -14.61
CA LEU A 748 7.30 -37.00 -15.16
C LEU A 748 8.78 -36.68 -14.92
N GLU A 749 9.25 -35.49 -15.30
CA GLU A 749 10.62 -35.07 -15.13
C GLU A 749 11.05 -34.99 -13.65
N ILE A 750 10.13 -34.56 -12.76
CA ILE A 750 10.36 -34.60 -11.30
C ILE A 750 10.52 -36.05 -10.83
N GLY A 751 9.71 -36.96 -11.32
CA GLY A 751 9.81 -38.38 -11.03
C GLY A 751 11.14 -39.01 -11.48
N GLU A 752 11.74 -38.45 -12.52
CA GLU A 752 13.09 -38.80 -13.01
C GLU A 752 14.22 -38.16 -12.19
N GLY A 753 13.90 -37.39 -11.15
CA GLY A 753 14.88 -36.78 -10.26
C GLY A 753 15.37 -35.40 -10.69
N LYS A 754 14.71 -34.75 -11.66
CA LYS A 754 15.00 -33.37 -12.03
C LYS A 754 14.50 -32.41 -10.94
N ARG A 755 15.18 -31.30 -10.77
CA ARG A 755 14.70 -30.22 -9.88
C ARG A 755 13.47 -29.54 -10.48
N PRO A 756 12.57 -28.98 -9.66
CA PRO A 756 11.31 -28.36 -10.15
C PRO A 756 11.52 -27.33 -11.27
N GLU A 757 12.55 -26.49 -11.17
CA GLU A 757 12.86 -25.47 -12.17
C GLU A 757 13.30 -26.09 -13.51
N GLU A 758 14.08 -27.17 -13.48
CA GLU A 758 14.54 -27.90 -14.68
C GLU A 758 13.36 -28.67 -15.30
N ALA A 759 12.57 -29.33 -14.48
CA ALA A 759 11.40 -30.08 -14.90
C ALA A 759 10.36 -29.18 -15.59
N LEU A 760 10.09 -27.99 -15.02
CA LEU A 760 9.20 -27.01 -15.63
C LEU A 760 9.74 -26.53 -16.98
N ARG A 761 11.06 -26.25 -17.09
CA ARG A 761 11.69 -25.88 -18.35
C ARG A 761 11.51 -26.96 -19.43
N LEU A 762 11.80 -28.23 -19.10
CA LEU A 762 11.67 -29.36 -20.03
C LEU A 762 10.22 -29.54 -20.51
N ALA A 763 9.26 -29.43 -19.61
CA ALA A 763 7.85 -29.48 -19.95
C ALA A 763 7.44 -28.33 -20.91
N LYS A 764 7.93 -27.11 -20.69
CA LYS A 764 7.71 -25.97 -21.59
C LYS A 764 8.36 -26.17 -22.96
N LEU A 765 9.57 -26.71 -23.01
CA LEU A 765 10.28 -27.05 -24.27
C LEU A 765 9.51 -28.11 -25.07
N THR A 766 8.87 -29.07 -24.42
CA THR A 766 8.01 -30.05 -25.08
C THR A 766 6.83 -29.37 -25.78
N LEU A 767 6.20 -28.39 -25.17
CA LEU A 767 5.14 -27.60 -25.80
C LEU A 767 5.69 -26.68 -26.88
N LEU A 768 6.79 -25.96 -26.64
CA LEU A 768 7.44 -25.07 -27.59
C LEU A 768 7.81 -25.80 -28.91
N HIS A 769 8.31 -27.00 -28.80
CA HIS A 769 8.70 -27.82 -29.97
C HIS A 769 7.55 -28.68 -30.52
N SER A 770 6.33 -28.53 -29.98
CA SER A 770 5.17 -29.25 -30.51
C SER A 770 4.81 -28.75 -31.92
N GLY A 771 4.30 -29.65 -32.75
CA GLY A 771 3.84 -29.30 -34.10
C GLY A 771 2.45 -28.67 -34.17
N ASN A 772 1.86 -28.24 -33.03
CA ASN A 772 0.52 -27.65 -32.92
C ASN A 772 0.58 -26.22 -32.36
N ALA A 773 -0.57 -25.58 -32.15
CA ALA A 773 -0.65 -24.21 -31.66
C ALA A 773 0.04 -23.99 -30.29
N PHE A 774 0.35 -25.03 -29.54
CA PHE A 774 0.95 -24.93 -28.21
C PHE A 774 2.42 -24.48 -28.25
N HIS A 775 3.05 -24.40 -29.41
CA HIS A 775 4.39 -23.81 -29.59
C HIS A 775 4.39 -22.29 -29.29
N ASN A 776 3.23 -21.61 -29.34
CA ASN A 776 3.16 -20.18 -29.03
C ASN A 776 3.34 -19.90 -27.53
N PRO A 777 4.01 -18.82 -27.14
CA PRO A 777 4.30 -18.49 -25.73
C PRO A 777 3.08 -18.37 -24.84
N PHE A 778 1.93 -17.98 -25.39
CA PHE A 778 0.66 -17.94 -24.64
C PHE A 778 0.39 -19.25 -23.87
N TYR A 779 0.78 -20.39 -24.41
CA TYR A 779 0.45 -21.72 -23.86
C TYR A 779 1.47 -22.26 -22.86
N TRP A 780 2.77 -21.90 -22.97
CA TRP A 780 3.84 -22.44 -22.13
C TRP A 780 4.47 -21.41 -21.20
N ALA A 781 4.45 -20.12 -21.57
CA ALA A 781 5.12 -19.07 -20.84
C ALA A 781 4.34 -18.49 -19.62
N PRO A 782 3.03 -18.72 -19.39
CA PRO A 782 2.37 -18.19 -18.21
C PRO A 782 3.03 -18.63 -16.92
N PHE A 783 3.34 -19.91 -16.81
CA PHE A 783 3.88 -20.50 -15.58
C PHE A 783 5.32 -20.07 -15.33
N GLN A 784 5.58 -19.57 -14.12
CA GLN A 784 6.91 -19.23 -13.64
C GLN A 784 7.18 -19.85 -12.28
N LEU A 785 8.44 -20.21 -12.04
CA LEU A 785 8.90 -20.70 -10.76
C LEU A 785 9.50 -19.55 -9.94
N TYR A 786 9.01 -19.43 -8.70
CA TYR A 786 9.48 -18.49 -7.68
C TYR A 786 10.14 -19.28 -6.55
N SER A 787 11.41 -18.97 -6.25
CA SER A 787 12.13 -19.60 -5.15
C SER A 787 12.11 -18.71 -3.92
N GLY A 788 11.76 -19.27 -2.77
CA GLY A 788 11.66 -18.57 -1.50
C GLY A 788 12.86 -18.78 -0.57
N SER A 789 13.58 -19.89 -0.71
CA SER A 789 14.73 -20.19 0.17
C SER A 789 15.55 -21.36 -0.38
#